data_2b76b8b9f0375d560707b11290cbdada
#
_entry.id   2b76b8b9f0375d560707b11290cbdada
#
_cell.length_a   1.000
_cell.length_b   1.000
_cell.length_c   1.000
_cell.angle_alpha   90.00
_cell.angle_beta   90.00
_cell.angle_gamma   90.00
#
_symmetry.space_group_name_H-M   'P 1'
#
loop_
_entity.id
_entity.type
_entity.pdbx_description
1 polymer ?
#
loop_
_entity_poly.entity_id
_entity_poly.type
_entity_poly.pdbx_seq_one_letter_code
_entity_poly.pdbx_strand_id
1 'polypeptide(L)'
;MPSYALLLCSAAAVLGTLAVAPLGADLRACVGAGLVALAAVAASGRCGSQRFRVLLAACLAGAALNACWRERDPPRLFAGRTARYGGTLLERNDAGDGTASITVALEDGLRATARVREPAPGAGSRVVLRGRLEPFDESRNPGEPSERDLERERGLDGRLTGAGILSVAAGNPWEARAWLARAHDWAHAQLRDRLGEPDASVVAGELWGERSALPPDLRTEFQETGTVHVLVTAGLHLGAVAGLCVALLTLLALPRWSACLAAIALTWAFAWWSGAQLPAVRAATMVTAALTARAFGRATFSWNSLSIAALVVTFLRPASVATASFALSFSCVGAIFTCAAPLERWIEARIALPDRIREALVLSLATQLGVWPLGAATFLQFTPYAVAANFAIVPCVAATMALGAAQLALAACAPLAQACANLNSWLLAWMLGVVHAVSALPAAAIAMTPAPAWCIAAYDAALLSAPALWLRGARTLAIAGIAIAAAYLLAPPRSIDPRLRITVLDVGQADAIVVQTPRGHALLVDAGGRLERGTQGGSSVAEQVGERVVVPFLLRHGIHALDAIVISHPHGDHAGGVAPVLRRLRVSDIADSGQRYGGHAYVDAISTARDRSVPIVYPLAGAVWRTGDGVVLRFIGPSLPYIVGGNAINSNSVAFILEYKRFRMLFTGDAGSESERRFLAEHADLRADVLKVGHHGSAYGSSPQFVAAVAPRYAIVSVGRHNVFGHPAPSTLETLRRFGARVYRTDENGAVTILTNGAGESVSTMLPE
;
A
#
# COMPACT_ATOMS: atom_id res chain seq x y z
N MET A 1 -36.36 5.38 -21.66
CA MET A 1 -35.32 4.44 -21.17
C MET A 1 -35.66 4.05 -19.75
N PRO A 2 -35.44 2.79 -19.32
CA PRO A 2 -35.62 2.42 -17.91
C PRO A 2 -34.80 3.34 -17.01
N SER A 3 -35.29 3.66 -15.82
CA SER A 3 -34.66 4.58 -14.86
C SER A 3 -33.22 4.18 -14.50
N TYR A 4 -32.88 2.91 -14.68
CA TYR A 4 -31.54 2.33 -14.40
C TYR A 4 -30.67 2.06 -15.64
N ALA A 5 -31.09 2.57 -16.82
CA ALA A 5 -30.37 2.29 -18.07
C ALA A 5 -28.90 2.73 -18.01
N LEU A 6 -28.66 3.90 -17.46
CA LEU A 6 -27.30 4.44 -17.33
C LEU A 6 -26.44 3.66 -16.33
N LEU A 7 -27.03 3.20 -15.24
CA LEU A 7 -26.36 2.33 -14.26
C LEU A 7 -25.94 0.99 -14.89
N LEU A 8 -26.81 0.37 -15.68
CA LEU A 8 -26.49 -0.87 -16.38
C LEU A 8 -25.41 -0.67 -17.44
N CYS A 9 -25.43 0.46 -18.17
CA CYS A 9 -24.37 0.79 -19.13
C CYS A 9 -23.02 1.02 -18.45
N SER A 10 -23.00 1.70 -17.29
CA SER A 10 -21.76 1.91 -16.55
C SER A 10 -21.21 0.60 -15.97
N ALA A 11 -22.09 -0.26 -15.43
CA ALA A 11 -21.70 -1.58 -14.96
C ALA A 11 -21.14 -2.46 -16.10
N ALA A 12 -21.76 -2.42 -17.28
CA ALA A 12 -21.25 -3.13 -18.45
C ALA A 12 -19.87 -2.61 -18.91
N ALA A 13 -19.65 -1.29 -18.88
CA ALA A 13 -18.36 -0.71 -19.23
C ALA A 13 -17.26 -1.15 -18.23
N VAL A 14 -17.57 -1.11 -16.94
CA VAL A 14 -16.65 -1.57 -15.88
C VAL A 14 -16.33 -3.07 -16.06
N LEU A 15 -17.33 -3.91 -16.26
CA LEU A 15 -17.16 -5.35 -16.49
C LEU A 15 -16.33 -5.63 -17.76
N GLY A 16 -16.58 -4.88 -18.84
CA GLY A 16 -15.81 -5.01 -20.08
C GLY A 16 -14.33 -4.68 -19.89
N THR A 17 -14.03 -3.66 -19.09
CA THR A 17 -12.65 -3.28 -18.76
C THR A 17 -11.99 -4.34 -17.87
N LEU A 18 -12.67 -4.79 -16.80
CA LEU A 18 -12.15 -5.81 -15.89
C LEU A 18 -11.92 -7.16 -16.57
N ALA A 19 -12.75 -7.53 -17.56
CA ALA A 19 -12.59 -8.78 -18.29
C ALA A 19 -11.28 -8.86 -19.08
N VAL A 20 -10.72 -7.73 -19.50
CA VAL A 20 -9.48 -7.70 -20.28
C VAL A 20 -8.25 -7.31 -19.46
N ALA A 21 -8.44 -6.73 -18.27
CA ALA A 21 -7.34 -6.24 -17.43
C ALA A 21 -6.27 -7.29 -17.09
N PRO A 22 -6.60 -8.55 -16.73
CA PRO A 22 -5.60 -9.58 -16.38
C PRO A 22 -4.90 -10.22 -17.59
N LEU A 23 -5.26 -9.85 -18.83
CA LEU A 23 -4.78 -10.51 -20.04
C LEU A 23 -3.53 -9.84 -20.59
N GLY A 24 -2.63 -10.61 -21.19
CA GLY A 24 -1.51 -10.08 -21.97
C GLY A 24 -1.97 -9.31 -23.20
N ALA A 25 -1.12 -8.45 -23.77
CA ALA A 25 -1.49 -7.50 -24.83
C ALA A 25 -2.18 -8.15 -26.04
N ASP A 26 -1.68 -9.28 -26.52
CA ASP A 26 -2.24 -9.99 -27.68
C ASP A 26 -3.58 -10.65 -27.35
N LEU A 27 -3.71 -11.22 -26.15
CA LEU A 27 -4.92 -11.88 -25.71
C LEU A 27 -6.02 -10.85 -25.38
N ARG A 28 -5.66 -9.67 -24.85
CA ARG A 28 -6.57 -8.53 -24.66
C ARG A 28 -7.22 -8.10 -25.98
N ALA A 29 -6.44 -8.00 -27.06
CA ALA A 29 -6.95 -7.66 -28.37
C ALA A 29 -7.96 -8.69 -28.90
N CYS A 30 -7.65 -9.99 -28.73
CA CYS A 30 -8.54 -11.08 -29.15
C CYS A 30 -9.85 -11.11 -28.34
N VAL A 31 -9.77 -10.98 -27.01
CA VAL A 31 -10.96 -10.95 -26.13
C VAL A 31 -11.77 -9.69 -26.37
N GLY A 32 -11.13 -8.53 -26.56
CA GLY A 32 -11.80 -7.28 -26.92
C GLY A 32 -12.57 -7.41 -28.24
N ALA A 33 -11.96 -7.99 -29.26
CA ALA A 33 -12.62 -8.27 -30.55
C ALA A 33 -13.79 -9.26 -30.40
N GLY A 34 -13.60 -10.32 -29.58
CA GLY A 34 -14.65 -11.27 -29.25
C GLY A 34 -15.86 -10.65 -28.54
N LEU A 35 -15.61 -9.77 -27.57
CA LEU A 35 -16.66 -9.01 -26.88
C LEU A 35 -17.42 -8.07 -27.82
N VAL A 36 -16.71 -7.43 -28.77
CA VAL A 36 -17.36 -6.61 -29.82
C VAL A 36 -18.26 -7.46 -30.71
N ALA A 37 -17.79 -8.64 -31.12
CA ALA A 37 -18.58 -9.57 -31.92
C ALA A 37 -19.82 -10.08 -31.15
N LEU A 38 -19.65 -10.43 -29.87
CA LEU A 38 -20.76 -10.85 -28.99
C LEU A 38 -21.79 -9.73 -28.79
N ALA A 39 -21.30 -8.49 -28.66
CA ALA A 39 -22.12 -7.31 -28.55
C ALA A 39 -22.94 -7.07 -29.82
N ALA A 40 -22.34 -7.25 -31.00
CA ALA A 40 -23.03 -7.14 -32.28
C ALA A 40 -24.12 -8.21 -32.44
N VAL A 41 -23.84 -9.47 -32.01
CA VAL A 41 -24.82 -10.57 -32.00
C VAL A 41 -25.96 -10.28 -31.01
N ALA A 42 -25.67 -9.83 -29.79
CA ALA A 42 -26.69 -9.44 -28.81
C ALA A 42 -27.56 -8.28 -29.29
N ALA A 43 -27.01 -7.35 -30.07
CA ALA A 43 -27.74 -6.26 -30.68
C ALA A 43 -28.69 -6.71 -31.78
N SER A 44 -28.41 -7.82 -32.45
CA SER A 44 -29.25 -8.35 -33.55
C SER A 44 -30.51 -9.11 -33.09
N GLY A 45 -30.65 -9.42 -31.82
CA GLY A 45 -31.76 -10.20 -31.24
C GLY A 45 -33.11 -9.43 -31.22
N ARG A 46 -34.20 -10.16 -31.48
CA ARG A 46 -35.54 -9.66 -31.73
C ARG A 46 -36.40 -9.29 -30.51
N CYS A 47 -35.87 -9.04 -29.32
CA CYS A 47 -36.69 -8.87 -28.11
C CYS A 47 -36.50 -7.51 -27.44
N GLY A 48 -37.58 -6.84 -27.04
CA GLY A 48 -37.82 -5.62 -26.29
C GLY A 48 -36.65 -4.61 -26.08
N SER A 49 -36.88 -3.32 -26.35
CA SER A 49 -35.93 -2.22 -26.28
C SER A 49 -34.52 -2.50 -26.91
N GLN A 50 -34.54 -2.87 -28.20
CA GLN A 50 -33.34 -3.12 -29.00
C GLN A 50 -32.26 -2.03 -28.84
N ARG A 51 -32.67 -0.78 -28.76
CA ARG A 51 -31.78 0.37 -28.55
C ARG A 51 -31.00 0.31 -27.24
N PHE A 52 -31.62 -0.20 -26.17
CA PHE A 52 -30.94 -0.33 -24.86
C PHE A 52 -29.87 -1.42 -24.86
N ARG A 53 -30.18 -2.58 -25.52
CA ARG A 53 -29.19 -3.66 -25.63
C ARG A 53 -28.01 -3.26 -26.49
N VAL A 54 -28.25 -2.55 -27.60
CA VAL A 54 -27.17 -2.00 -28.43
C VAL A 54 -26.29 -1.08 -27.63
N LEU A 55 -26.88 -0.18 -26.83
CA LEU A 55 -26.10 0.74 -25.98
C LEU A 55 -25.27 0.01 -24.91
N LEU A 56 -25.87 -0.99 -24.24
CA LEU A 56 -25.21 -1.82 -23.25
C LEU A 56 -24.03 -2.57 -23.86
N ALA A 57 -24.23 -3.20 -25.01
CA ALA A 57 -23.22 -3.90 -25.75
C ALA A 57 -22.10 -2.98 -26.24
N ALA A 58 -22.45 -1.78 -26.72
CA ALA A 58 -21.48 -0.77 -27.13
C ALA A 58 -20.62 -0.25 -25.96
N CYS A 59 -21.22 -0.07 -24.76
CA CYS A 59 -20.48 0.30 -23.57
C CYS A 59 -19.49 -0.79 -23.15
N LEU A 60 -19.93 -2.07 -23.14
CA LEU A 60 -19.07 -3.20 -22.79
C LEU A 60 -17.89 -3.32 -23.78
N ALA A 61 -18.20 -3.37 -25.07
CA ALA A 61 -17.19 -3.55 -26.12
C ALA A 61 -16.28 -2.34 -26.26
N GLY A 62 -16.85 -1.13 -26.20
CA GLY A 62 -16.08 0.11 -26.28
C GLY A 62 -15.10 0.26 -25.12
N ALA A 63 -15.51 -0.11 -23.90
CA ALA A 63 -14.62 -0.08 -22.74
C ALA A 63 -13.51 -1.11 -22.85
N ALA A 64 -13.83 -2.35 -23.28
CA ALA A 64 -12.82 -3.40 -23.49
C ALA A 64 -11.80 -3.00 -24.56
N LEU A 65 -12.24 -2.47 -25.70
CA LEU A 65 -11.36 -1.99 -26.77
C LEU A 65 -10.48 -0.82 -26.32
N ASN A 66 -11.06 0.13 -25.58
CA ASN A 66 -10.33 1.27 -25.06
C ASN A 66 -9.26 0.83 -24.04
N ALA A 67 -9.57 -0.15 -23.17
CA ALA A 67 -8.61 -0.75 -22.26
C ALA A 67 -7.46 -1.43 -23.04
N CYS A 68 -7.80 -2.23 -24.04
CA CYS A 68 -6.78 -2.88 -24.90
C CYS A 68 -5.86 -1.86 -25.60
N TRP A 69 -6.37 -0.71 -25.98
CA TRP A 69 -5.58 0.27 -26.71
C TRP A 69 -4.76 1.19 -25.82
N ARG A 70 -5.32 1.64 -24.71
CA ARG A 70 -4.64 2.57 -23.79
C ARG A 70 -3.64 1.91 -22.86
N GLU A 71 -3.81 0.63 -22.56
CA GLU A 71 -2.91 -0.15 -21.73
C GLU A 71 -1.84 -0.89 -22.52
N ARG A 72 -1.58 -0.49 -23.76
CA ARG A 72 -0.40 -0.97 -24.49
C ARG A 72 0.83 -0.64 -23.68
N ASP A 73 1.68 -1.66 -23.44
CA ASP A 73 2.97 -1.43 -22.81
C ASP A 73 3.69 -0.30 -23.55
N PRO A 74 4.26 0.67 -22.83
CA PRO A 74 5.05 1.70 -23.48
C PRO A 74 6.10 0.98 -24.34
N PRO A 75 6.36 1.46 -25.57
CA PRO A 75 7.33 0.84 -26.44
C PRO A 75 8.62 0.65 -25.66
N ARG A 76 9.37 -0.44 -25.91
CA ARG A 76 10.56 -0.92 -25.19
C ARG A 76 11.67 0.15 -25.09
N LEU A 77 11.39 1.28 -24.48
CA LEU A 77 12.31 2.38 -24.22
C LEU A 77 13.29 2.08 -23.07
N PHE A 78 13.05 0.99 -22.35
CA PHE A 78 13.90 0.55 -21.25
C PHE A 78 15.15 -0.17 -21.81
N ALA A 79 16.04 0.61 -22.41
CA ALA A 79 17.22 0.06 -23.08
C ALA A 79 18.30 -0.52 -22.15
N GLY A 80 18.03 -0.56 -20.84
CA GLY A 80 18.96 -1.11 -19.85
C GLY A 80 20.34 -0.43 -19.79
N ARG A 81 20.54 0.68 -20.50
CA ARG A 81 21.81 1.43 -20.60
C ARG A 81 21.69 2.77 -19.89
N THR A 82 22.79 3.20 -19.27
CA THR A 82 22.91 4.55 -18.72
C THR A 82 22.86 5.56 -19.85
N ALA A 83 21.87 6.45 -19.81
CA ALA A 83 21.67 7.51 -20.82
C ALA A 83 21.43 8.87 -20.15
N ARG A 84 21.30 9.91 -20.98
CA ARG A 84 20.90 11.24 -20.54
C ARG A 84 19.43 11.45 -20.85
N TYR A 85 18.69 11.94 -19.86
CA TYR A 85 17.25 12.19 -19.93
C TYR A 85 16.97 13.65 -19.60
N GLY A 86 16.45 14.40 -20.55
CA GLY A 86 15.94 15.76 -20.33
C GLY A 86 14.48 15.69 -19.88
N GLY A 87 14.09 16.60 -18.99
CA GLY A 87 12.71 16.66 -18.53
C GLY A 87 12.44 17.83 -17.59
N THR A 88 11.17 17.98 -17.22
CA THR A 88 10.70 18.97 -16.25
C THR A 88 10.44 18.29 -14.91
N LEU A 89 11.01 18.81 -13.84
CA LEU A 89 10.80 18.32 -12.49
C LEU A 89 9.38 18.67 -12.05
N LEU A 90 8.58 17.66 -11.70
CA LEU A 90 7.18 17.81 -11.30
C LEU A 90 7.01 17.91 -9.78
N GLU A 91 7.70 17.00 -9.06
CA GLU A 91 7.59 16.87 -7.60
C GLU A 91 8.98 16.62 -7.01
N ARG A 92 9.18 17.11 -5.81
CA ARG A 92 10.37 16.88 -5.00
C ARG A 92 9.96 16.50 -3.59
N ASN A 93 10.54 15.42 -3.08
CA ASN A 93 10.32 14.91 -1.73
C ASN A 93 11.69 14.67 -1.08
N ASP A 94 12.05 15.50 -0.10
CA ASP A 94 13.30 15.36 0.62
C ASP A 94 13.21 14.17 1.58
N ALA A 95 14.18 13.26 1.49
CA ALA A 95 14.14 12.01 2.27
C ALA A 95 14.77 12.15 3.67
N GLY A 96 15.36 13.31 3.99
CA GLY A 96 16.01 13.57 5.28
C GLY A 96 17.36 12.83 5.50
N ASP A 97 17.83 12.07 4.50
CA ASP A 97 19.09 11.34 4.51
C ASP A 97 20.14 11.94 3.55
N GLY A 98 19.99 13.21 3.19
CA GLY A 98 20.82 13.91 2.19
C GLY A 98 20.49 13.48 0.75
N THR A 99 19.35 12.85 0.54
CA THR A 99 18.81 12.52 -0.79
C THR A 99 17.39 13.04 -0.94
N ALA A 100 16.99 13.36 -2.18
CA ALA A 100 15.63 13.71 -2.53
C ALA A 100 15.09 12.72 -3.57
N SER A 101 13.83 12.32 -3.41
CA SER A 101 13.07 11.64 -4.46
C SER A 101 12.42 12.69 -5.35
N ILE A 102 12.67 12.63 -6.64
CA ILE A 102 12.12 13.57 -7.62
C ILE A 102 11.28 12.83 -8.65
N THR A 103 10.18 13.44 -9.07
CA THR A 103 9.36 12.99 -10.19
C THR A 103 9.61 13.90 -11.38
N VAL A 104 9.96 13.34 -12.53
CA VAL A 104 10.32 14.10 -13.73
C VAL A 104 9.44 13.67 -14.91
N ALA A 105 8.86 14.65 -15.60
CA ALA A 105 8.25 14.43 -16.92
C ALA A 105 9.35 14.52 -17.97
N LEU A 106 9.69 13.38 -18.56
CA LEU A 106 10.72 13.27 -19.58
C LEU A 106 10.25 13.84 -20.93
N GLU A 107 11.18 14.26 -21.78
CA GLU A 107 10.88 14.86 -23.09
C GLU A 107 10.19 13.89 -24.06
N ASP A 108 10.35 12.59 -23.87
CA ASP A 108 9.66 11.52 -24.61
C ASP A 108 8.21 11.27 -24.14
N GLY A 109 7.73 12.04 -23.17
CA GLY A 109 6.38 11.96 -22.61
C GLY A 109 6.21 11.00 -21.46
N LEU A 110 7.24 10.23 -21.10
CA LEU A 110 7.22 9.36 -19.93
C LEU A 110 7.38 10.14 -18.64
N ARG A 111 6.88 9.58 -17.53
CA ARG A 111 7.12 10.10 -16.19
C ARG A 111 7.94 9.08 -15.41
N ALA A 112 9.05 9.55 -14.86
CA ALA A 112 9.96 8.71 -14.10
C ALA A 112 10.24 9.31 -12.73
N THR A 113 10.42 8.42 -11.73
CA THR A 113 10.97 8.80 -10.44
C THR A 113 12.49 8.62 -10.45
N ALA A 114 13.20 9.47 -9.71
CA ALA A 114 14.63 9.35 -9.51
C ALA A 114 15.01 9.71 -8.08
N ARG A 115 15.99 9.03 -7.51
CA ARG A 115 16.60 9.42 -6.25
C ARG A 115 17.91 10.14 -6.53
N VAL A 116 18.03 11.37 -6.08
CA VAL A 116 19.18 12.25 -6.32
C VAL A 116 19.74 12.76 -5.00
N ARG A 117 21.02 13.16 -5.01
CA ARG A 117 21.63 13.79 -3.84
C ARG A 117 21.16 15.24 -3.70
N GLU A 118 21.04 15.72 -2.48
CA GLU A 118 20.77 17.12 -2.20
C GLU A 118 21.99 18.01 -2.45
N PRO A 119 21.80 19.29 -2.80
CA PRO A 119 20.51 19.95 -2.98
C PRO A 119 19.85 19.60 -4.31
N ALA A 120 18.58 19.18 -4.25
CA ALA A 120 17.79 18.95 -5.46
C ALA A 120 17.15 20.27 -5.92
N PRO A 121 16.98 20.50 -7.24
CA PRO A 121 16.34 21.69 -7.76
C PRO A 121 14.87 21.76 -7.37
N GLY A 122 14.29 22.95 -7.35
CA GLY A 122 12.87 23.17 -7.08
C GLY A 122 11.99 22.65 -8.21
N ALA A 123 10.73 22.35 -7.88
CA ALA A 123 9.73 21.90 -8.83
C ALA A 123 9.53 22.94 -9.96
N GLY A 124 9.26 22.45 -11.18
CA GLY A 124 9.17 23.27 -12.38
C GLY A 124 10.52 23.59 -13.05
N SER A 125 11.65 23.17 -12.49
CA SER A 125 12.96 23.29 -13.13
C SER A 125 13.10 22.29 -14.28
N ARG A 126 13.82 22.70 -15.34
CA ARG A 126 14.24 21.79 -16.38
C ARG A 126 15.55 21.13 -15.97
N VAL A 127 15.57 19.80 -15.96
CA VAL A 127 16.71 19.02 -15.50
C VAL A 127 17.19 18.07 -16.60
N VAL A 128 18.51 17.85 -16.65
CA VAL A 128 19.10 16.78 -17.41
C VAL A 128 19.69 15.79 -16.40
N LEU A 129 19.16 14.59 -16.40
CA LEU A 129 19.57 13.48 -15.53
C LEU A 129 20.41 12.49 -16.31
N ARG A 130 21.42 11.93 -15.68
CA ARG A 130 22.13 10.75 -16.16
C ARG A 130 21.73 9.58 -15.28
N GLY A 131 21.22 8.52 -15.86
CA GLY A 131 20.78 7.35 -15.12
C GLY A 131 20.36 6.23 -16.07
N ARG A 132 19.88 5.14 -15.50
CA ARG A 132 19.33 4.00 -16.23
C ARG A 132 17.83 3.98 -15.98
N LEU A 133 17.03 4.13 -17.04
CA LEU A 133 15.58 4.03 -16.94
C LEU A 133 15.18 2.56 -16.87
N GLU A 134 14.50 2.19 -15.80
CA GLU A 134 14.02 0.84 -15.54
C GLU A 134 12.50 0.85 -15.28
N PRO A 135 11.80 -0.20 -15.71
CA PRO A 135 10.40 -0.36 -15.34
C PRO A 135 10.29 -0.59 -13.83
N PHE A 136 9.13 -0.27 -13.26
CA PHE A 136 8.82 -0.68 -11.90
C PHE A 136 8.72 -2.20 -11.80
N ASP A 137 9.04 -2.74 -10.64
CA ASP A 137 9.03 -4.17 -10.41
C ASP A 137 7.61 -4.74 -10.38
N GLU A 138 7.47 -5.97 -10.86
CA GLU A 138 6.31 -6.80 -10.59
C GLU A 138 6.36 -7.28 -9.12
N SER A 139 5.27 -7.93 -8.65
CA SER A 139 5.25 -8.49 -7.30
C SER A 139 6.44 -9.41 -7.05
N ARG A 140 7.21 -9.14 -6.03
CA ARG A 140 8.41 -9.91 -5.69
C ARG A 140 8.17 -10.88 -4.54
N ASN A 141 7.09 -10.69 -3.77
CA ASN A 141 6.67 -11.57 -2.70
C ASN A 141 5.25 -12.08 -2.93
N PRO A 142 4.90 -13.30 -2.48
CA PRO A 142 3.55 -13.83 -2.64
C PRO A 142 2.50 -12.92 -1.99
N GLY A 143 1.47 -12.58 -2.77
CA GLY A 143 0.39 -11.71 -2.33
C GLY A 143 0.73 -10.22 -2.23
N GLU A 144 1.95 -9.81 -2.54
CA GLU A 144 2.33 -8.40 -2.62
C GLU A 144 1.68 -7.73 -3.84
N PRO A 145 1.12 -6.51 -3.72
CA PRO A 145 0.69 -5.77 -4.89
C PRO A 145 1.89 -5.40 -5.75
N SER A 146 1.72 -5.42 -7.07
CA SER A 146 2.74 -5.01 -8.02
C SER A 146 3.10 -3.54 -7.82
N GLU A 147 4.39 -3.22 -7.63
CA GLU A 147 4.86 -1.84 -7.60
C GLU A 147 4.52 -1.14 -8.93
N ARG A 148 4.65 -1.87 -10.04
CA ARG A 148 4.29 -1.40 -11.38
C ARG A 148 2.84 -0.90 -11.43
N ASP A 149 1.90 -1.65 -10.86
CA ASP A 149 0.49 -1.27 -10.88
C ASP A 149 0.23 -0.06 -9.98
N LEU A 150 0.82 -0.02 -8.79
CA LEU A 150 0.70 1.09 -7.85
C LEU A 150 1.27 2.39 -8.41
N GLU A 151 2.42 2.36 -9.07
CA GLU A 151 3.06 3.54 -9.62
C GLU A 151 2.40 3.99 -10.94
N ARG A 152 1.86 3.05 -11.74
CA ARG A 152 1.01 3.36 -12.89
C ARG A 152 -0.28 4.08 -12.49
N GLU A 153 -0.89 3.76 -11.34
CA GLU A 153 -2.02 4.52 -10.80
C GLU A 153 -1.67 5.99 -10.57
N ARG A 154 -0.44 6.26 -10.14
CA ARG A 154 0.11 7.61 -9.97
C ARG A 154 0.48 8.28 -11.30
N GLY A 155 0.40 7.54 -12.40
CA GLY A 155 0.79 7.99 -13.74
C GLY A 155 2.30 8.03 -13.94
N LEU A 156 3.02 7.13 -13.29
CA LEU A 156 4.46 6.94 -13.43
C LEU A 156 4.73 5.72 -14.31
N ASP A 157 5.72 5.84 -15.19
CA ASP A 157 6.04 4.82 -16.19
C ASP A 157 7.31 4.03 -15.83
N GLY A 158 8.23 4.62 -15.05
CA GLY A 158 9.48 3.95 -14.68
C GLY A 158 10.28 4.70 -13.63
N ARG A 159 11.43 4.14 -13.31
CA ARG A 159 12.39 4.64 -12.32
C ARG A 159 13.75 4.86 -12.96
N LEU A 160 14.38 6.00 -12.67
CA LEU A 160 15.78 6.26 -13.04
C LEU A 160 16.69 5.82 -11.91
N THR A 161 17.41 4.71 -12.11
CA THR A 161 18.39 4.19 -11.15
C THR A 161 19.77 4.77 -11.39
N GLY A 162 20.54 4.97 -10.30
CA GLY A 162 21.84 5.62 -10.37
C GLY A 162 21.77 7.06 -10.88
N ALA A 163 20.67 7.76 -10.63
CA ALA A 163 20.41 9.08 -11.16
C ALA A 163 21.37 10.13 -10.59
N GLY A 164 22.00 10.90 -11.47
CA GLY A 164 22.76 12.10 -11.13
C GLY A 164 22.30 13.28 -11.97
N ILE A 165 22.20 14.45 -11.32
CA ILE A 165 21.82 15.69 -12.00
C ILE A 165 23.06 16.21 -12.76
N LEU A 166 22.93 16.37 -14.07
CA LEU A 166 24.01 16.92 -14.93
C LEU A 166 23.86 18.42 -15.12
N SER A 167 22.64 18.90 -15.31
CA SER A 167 22.36 20.31 -15.44
C SER A 167 20.98 20.67 -14.95
N VAL A 168 20.81 21.89 -14.50
CA VAL A 168 19.55 22.49 -14.07
C VAL A 168 19.39 23.81 -14.80
N ALA A 169 18.24 24.03 -15.40
CA ALA A 169 17.86 25.28 -16.01
C ALA A 169 16.50 25.74 -15.49
N ALA A 170 16.24 27.02 -15.57
CA ALA A 170 14.90 27.55 -15.26
C ALA A 170 13.88 26.90 -16.21
N GLY A 171 12.79 26.38 -15.64
CA GLY A 171 11.69 25.83 -16.44
C GLY A 171 10.94 26.92 -17.20
N ASN A 172 10.18 26.50 -18.19
CA ASN A 172 9.28 27.40 -18.90
C ASN A 172 8.23 27.97 -17.92
N PRO A 173 8.17 29.30 -17.69
CA PRO A 173 7.23 29.90 -16.74
C PRO A 173 5.76 29.68 -17.15
N TRP A 174 5.48 29.41 -18.40
CA TRP A 174 4.14 29.19 -18.97
C TRP A 174 3.73 27.71 -19.04
N GLU A 175 4.61 26.79 -18.66
CA GLU A 175 4.23 25.40 -18.56
C GLU A 175 3.32 25.19 -17.34
N ALA A 176 2.07 24.78 -17.60
CA ALA A 176 1.04 24.66 -16.58
C ALA A 176 1.43 23.76 -15.39
N ARG A 177 2.16 22.66 -15.66
CA ARG A 177 2.64 21.75 -14.61
C ARG A 177 3.75 22.37 -13.77
N ALA A 178 4.69 23.05 -14.42
CA ALA A 178 5.77 23.73 -13.72
C ALA A 178 5.24 24.90 -12.87
N TRP A 179 4.25 25.60 -13.37
CA TRP A 179 3.55 26.63 -12.61
C TRP A 179 2.86 26.04 -11.38
N LEU A 180 2.11 24.97 -11.55
CA LEU A 180 1.39 24.27 -10.46
C LEU A 180 2.36 23.80 -9.37
N ALA A 181 3.47 23.19 -9.77
CA ALA A 181 4.48 22.72 -8.84
C ALA A 181 5.09 23.86 -8.00
N ARG A 182 5.48 24.98 -8.65
CA ARG A 182 5.95 26.18 -7.93
C ARG A 182 4.88 26.78 -7.01
N ALA A 183 3.63 26.75 -7.45
CA ALA A 183 2.51 27.24 -6.64
C ALA A 183 2.30 26.38 -5.38
N HIS A 184 2.45 25.06 -5.48
CA HIS A 184 2.41 24.17 -4.33
C HIS A 184 3.59 24.40 -3.37
N ASP A 185 4.82 24.51 -3.87
CA ASP A 185 6.00 24.81 -3.05
C ASP A 185 5.82 26.15 -2.29
N TRP A 186 5.33 27.19 -2.98
CA TRP A 186 5.02 28.46 -2.36
C TRP A 186 3.92 28.34 -1.31
N ALA A 187 2.82 27.64 -1.63
CA ALA A 187 1.69 27.45 -0.72
C ALA A 187 2.13 26.68 0.54
N HIS A 188 2.90 25.62 0.37
CA HIS A 188 3.41 24.83 1.50
C HIS A 188 4.32 25.69 2.40
N ALA A 189 5.23 26.47 1.82
CA ALA A 189 6.07 27.39 2.58
C ALA A 189 5.21 28.39 3.39
N GLN A 190 4.17 29.00 2.76
CA GLN A 190 3.27 29.93 3.45
C GLN A 190 2.47 29.28 4.60
N LEU A 191 2.07 28.02 4.44
CA LEU A 191 1.40 27.27 5.51
C LEU A 191 2.39 26.98 6.65
N ARG A 192 3.56 26.42 6.32
CA ARG A 192 4.58 26.04 7.30
C ARG A 192 5.09 27.21 8.13
N ASP A 193 5.30 28.35 7.50
CA ASP A 193 5.83 29.54 8.19
C ASP A 193 4.91 30.07 9.30
N ARG A 194 3.59 29.76 9.24
CA ARG A 194 2.59 30.27 10.19
C ARG A 194 1.97 29.22 11.07
N LEU A 195 1.79 27.98 10.56
CA LEU A 195 1.21 26.86 11.32
C LEU A 195 2.29 26.00 11.97
N GLY A 196 3.49 25.90 11.34
CA GLY A 196 4.49 24.91 11.72
C GLY A 196 4.14 23.49 11.21
N GLU A 197 5.04 22.53 11.46
CA GLU A 197 4.78 21.11 11.21
C GLU A 197 4.34 20.44 12.54
N PRO A 198 3.44 19.43 12.52
CA PRO A 198 2.87 18.76 11.33
C PRO A 198 1.62 19.42 10.73
N ASP A 199 1.11 20.50 11.31
CA ASP A 199 -0.17 21.11 10.94
C ASP A 199 -0.20 21.54 9.47
N ALA A 200 0.89 22.16 8.97
CA ALA A 200 1.02 22.57 7.58
C ALA A 200 0.89 21.39 6.61
N SER A 201 1.48 20.25 6.95
CA SER A 201 1.41 19.03 6.15
C SER A 201 0.00 18.42 6.12
N VAL A 202 -0.77 18.51 7.21
CA VAL A 202 -2.18 18.08 7.25
C VAL A 202 -3.02 18.95 6.32
N VAL A 203 -2.89 20.28 6.41
CA VAL A 203 -3.62 21.23 5.53
C VAL A 203 -3.22 21.05 4.06
N ALA A 204 -1.93 20.82 3.77
CA ALA A 204 -1.46 20.51 2.42
C ALA A 204 -2.09 19.22 1.89
N GLY A 205 -2.20 18.18 2.73
CA GLY A 205 -2.91 16.94 2.42
C GLY A 205 -4.38 17.18 2.05
N GLU A 206 -5.07 18.03 2.81
CA GLU A 206 -6.47 18.38 2.56
C GLU A 206 -6.64 19.22 1.27
N LEU A 207 -5.78 20.19 1.02
CA LEU A 207 -5.93 21.13 -0.08
C LEU A 207 -5.47 20.58 -1.43
N TRP A 208 -4.40 19.76 -1.49
CA TRP A 208 -3.91 19.19 -2.76
C TRP A 208 -3.42 17.75 -2.67
N GLY A 209 -3.65 17.07 -1.55
CA GLY A 209 -3.38 15.63 -1.42
C GLY A 209 -1.92 15.28 -1.22
N GLU A 210 -1.07 16.23 -0.80
CA GLU A 210 0.32 15.98 -0.47
C GLU A 210 0.44 15.24 0.86
N ARG A 211 1.18 14.12 0.86
CA ARG A 211 1.38 13.28 2.05
C ARG A 211 2.83 13.00 2.37
N SER A 212 3.72 13.49 1.53
CA SER A 212 5.15 13.21 1.63
C SER A 212 5.80 13.81 2.87
N ALA A 213 5.30 14.97 3.30
CA ALA A 213 5.80 15.70 4.45
C ALA A 213 5.17 15.27 5.79
N LEU A 214 4.13 14.39 5.78
CA LEU A 214 3.51 13.89 7.00
C LEU A 214 4.44 12.94 7.76
N PRO A 215 4.64 13.15 9.07
CA PRO A 215 5.37 12.22 9.91
C PRO A 215 4.80 10.80 9.80
N PRO A 216 5.66 9.76 9.70
CA PRO A 216 5.22 8.37 9.57
C PRO A 216 4.26 7.94 10.69
N ASP A 217 4.56 8.31 11.93
CA ASP A 217 3.74 7.96 13.10
C ASP A 217 2.34 8.54 12.99
N LEU A 218 2.23 9.81 12.64
CA LEU A 218 0.93 10.47 12.44
C LEU A 218 0.14 9.81 11.31
N ARG A 219 0.81 9.42 10.23
CA ARG A 219 0.16 8.70 9.13
C ARG A 219 -0.39 7.34 9.60
N THR A 220 0.36 6.65 10.45
CA THR A 220 -0.07 5.38 11.06
C THR A 220 -1.30 5.60 11.95
N GLU A 221 -1.31 6.63 12.80
CA GLU A 221 -2.46 6.98 13.63
C GLU A 221 -3.72 7.27 12.78
N PHE A 222 -3.61 8.02 11.68
CA PHE A 222 -4.72 8.22 10.74
C PHE A 222 -5.21 6.91 10.09
N GLN A 223 -4.32 5.96 9.84
CA GLN A 223 -4.72 4.64 9.33
C GLN A 223 -5.44 3.82 10.40
N GLU A 224 -4.93 3.79 11.63
CA GLU A 224 -5.49 3.04 12.75
C GLU A 224 -6.87 3.56 13.19
N THR A 225 -7.12 4.85 13.03
CA THR A 225 -8.42 5.46 13.31
C THR A 225 -9.42 5.37 12.14
N GLY A 226 -8.97 4.92 10.95
CA GLY A 226 -9.80 4.85 9.73
C GLY A 226 -10.09 6.22 9.12
N THR A 227 -9.31 7.25 9.47
CA THR A 227 -9.52 8.64 9.03
C THR A 227 -8.53 9.09 7.95
N VAL A 228 -7.72 8.18 7.40
CA VAL A 228 -6.72 8.48 6.36
C VAL A 228 -7.30 9.17 5.12
N HIS A 229 -8.60 8.99 4.85
CA HIS A 229 -9.29 9.61 3.72
C HIS A 229 -9.44 11.15 3.87
N VAL A 230 -9.27 11.68 5.06
CA VAL A 230 -9.23 13.14 5.35
C VAL A 230 -7.99 13.77 4.71
N LEU A 231 -6.89 13.04 4.65
CA LEU A 231 -5.62 13.46 4.04
C LEU A 231 -5.58 13.27 2.51
N VAL A 232 -6.70 12.88 1.91
CA VAL A 232 -6.82 12.65 0.47
C VAL A 232 -7.83 13.60 -0.09
N THR A 233 -7.44 14.42 -1.07
CA THR A 233 -8.40 15.26 -1.79
C THR A 233 -9.47 14.39 -2.49
N ALA A 234 -10.63 14.27 -1.86
CA ALA A 234 -11.70 13.36 -2.23
C ALA A 234 -13.03 14.09 -2.46
N GLY A 235 -14.08 13.32 -2.62
CA GLY A 235 -15.43 13.83 -2.88
C GLY A 235 -15.95 14.83 -1.83
N LEU A 236 -15.58 14.66 -0.57
CA LEU A 236 -15.92 15.58 0.52
C LEU A 236 -15.37 16.99 0.25
N HIS A 237 -14.09 17.09 -0.10
CA HIS A 237 -13.39 18.34 -0.35
C HIS A 237 -13.98 19.09 -1.56
N LEU A 238 -14.17 18.37 -2.67
CA LEU A 238 -14.78 18.98 -3.86
C LEU A 238 -16.25 19.34 -3.64
N GLY A 239 -16.98 18.54 -2.89
CA GLY A 239 -18.35 18.84 -2.48
C GLY A 239 -18.45 20.10 -1.63
N ALA A 240 -17.53 20.28 -0.68
CA ALA A 240 -17.43 21.47 0.16
C ALA A 240 -17.13 22.73 -0.66
N VAL A 241 -16.12 22.65 -1.56
CA VAL A 241 -15.77 23.77 -2.47
C VAL A 241 -16.94 24.15 -3.37
N ALA A 242 -17.60 23.18 -4.01
CA ALA A 242 -18.75 23.44 -4.87
C ALA A 242 -19.94 24.01 -4.07
N GLY A 243 -20.24 23.45 -2.91
CA GLY A 243 -21.32 23.87 -2.04
C GLY A 243 -21.13 25.31 -1.53
N LEU A 244 -19.92 25.63 -1.07
CA LEU A 244 -19.55 26.96 -0.62
C LEU A 244 -19.67 27.97 -1.77
N CYS A 245 -19.17 27.65 -2.96
CA CYS A 245 -19.26 28.51 -4.13
C CYS A 245 -20.73 28.79 -4.51
N VAL A 246 -21.56 27.76 -4.59
CA VAL A 246 -23.00 27.94 -4.88
C VAL A 246 -23.68 28.77 -3.81
N ALA A 247 -23.39 28.55 -2.53
CA ALA A 247 -23.97 29.30 -1.42
C ALA A 247 -23.60 30.79 -1.51
N LEU A 248 -22.30 31.10 -1.67
CA LEU A 248 -21.82 32.49 -1.80
C LEU A 248 -22.41 33.20 -3.00
N LEU A 249 -22.45 32.55 -4.18
CA LEU A 249 -23.01 33.18 -5.40
C LEU A 249 -24.52 33.33 -5.34
N THR A 250 -25.22 32.45 -4.60
CA THR A 250 -26.64 32.55 -4.34
C THR A 250 -26.95 33.73 -3.38
N LEU A 251 -26.09 33.95 -2.36
CA LEU A 251 -26.18 35.11 -1.45
C LEU A 251 -26.01 36.44 -2.21
N LEU A 252 -25.20 36.43 -3.29
CA LEU A 252 -25.02 37.59 -4.18
C LEU A 252 -26.14 37.74 -5.19
N ALA A 253 -27.25 36.99 -5.03
CA ALA A 253 -28.45 37.02 -5.90
C ALA A 253 -28.14 36.72 -7.39
N LEU A 254 -27.09 36.03 -7.72
CA LEU A 254 -26.75 35.63 -9.08
C LEU A 254 -27.73 34.59 -9.62
N PRO A 255 -28.03 34.59 -10.94
CA PRO A 255 -28.87 33.58 -11.55
C PRO A 255 -28.37 32.15 -11.28
N ARG A 256 -29.30 31.20 -11.06
CA ARG A 256 -28.94 29.81 -10.72
C ARG A 256 -27.96 29.17 -11.70
N TRP A 257 -28.17 29.44 -13.03
CA TRP A 257 -27.30 28.86 -14.05
C TRP A 257 -25.88 29.37 -13.98
N SER A 258 -25.65 30.67 -13.68
CA SER A 258 -24.32 31.26 -13.55
C SER A 258 -23.63 30.77 -12.28
N ALA A 259 -24.37 30.64 -11.16
CA ALA A 259 -23.83 30.05 -9.93
C ALA A 259 -23.40 28.58 -10.13
N CYS A 260 -24.23 27.80 -10.86
CA CYS A 260 -23.89 26.41 -11.18
C CYS A 260 -22.66 26.32 -12.11
N LEU A 261 -22.55 27.14 -13.14
CA LEU A 261 -21.39 27.16 -14.05
C LEU A 261 -20.10 27.57 -13.32
N ALA A 262 -20.16 28.61 -12.50
CA ALA A 262 -19.01 29.04 -11.71
C ALA A 262 -18.56 27.96 -10.72
N ALA A 263 -19.51 27.27 -10.06
CA ALA A 263 -19.18 26.16 -9.17
C ALA A 263 -18.57 24.96 -9.92
N ILE A 264 -19.04 24.64 -11.13
CA ILE A 264 -18.44 23.62 -12.00
C ILE A 264 -17.00 24.02 -12.34
N ALA A 265 -16.79 25.27 -12.82
CA ALA A 265 -15.47 25.76 -13.18
C ALA A 265 -14.50 25.72 -12.00
N LEU A 266 -14.94 26.17 -10.81
CA LEU A 266 -14.12 26.15 -9.58
C LEU A 266 -13.82 24.72 -9.14
N THR A 267 -14.78 23.79 -9.24
CA THR A 267 -14.58 22.37 -8.90
C THR A 267 -13.53 21.73 -9.80
N TRP A 268 -13.53 22.01 -11.10
CA TRP A 268 -12.50 21.51 -12.02
C TRP A 268 -11.16 22.19 -11.83
N ALA A 269 -11.14 23.51 -11.53
CA ALA A 269 -9.91 24.22 -11.16
C ALA A 269 -9.28 23.60 -9.90
N PHE A 270 -10.09 23.31 -8.88
CA PHE A 270 -9.62 22.64 -7.66
C PHE A 270 -9.18 21.19 -7.92
N ALA A 271 -9.90 20.43 -8.74
CA ALA A 271 -9.48 19.08 -9.14
C ALA A 271 -8.14 19.11 -9.90
N TRP A 272 -7.92 20.12 -10.74
CA TRP A 272 -6.64 20.32 -11.42
C TRP A 272 -5.54 20.77 -10.45
N TRP A 273 -5.84 21.69 -9.53
CA TRP A 273 -4.94 22.09 -8.43
C TRP A 273 -4.47 20.88 -7.61
N SER A 274 -5.36 19.95 -7.28
CA SER A 274 -5.03 18.71 -6.56
C SER A 274 -4.34 17.64 -7.43
N GLY A 275 -3.78 17.99 -8.59
CA GLY A 275 -3.08 17.07 -9.47
C GLY A 275 -3.98 16.14 -10.29
N ALA A 276 -5.29 16.45 -10.40
CA ALA A 276 -6.28 15.63 -11.10
C ALA A 276 -6.27 14.15 -10.68
N GLN A 277 -6.11 13.90 -9.38
CA GLN A 277 -6.18 12.55 -8.82
C GLN A 277 -7.53 11.91 -9.12
N LEU A 278 -7.56 10.59 -9.24
CA LEU A 278 -8.76 9.84 -9.63
C LEU A 278 -10.00 10.15 -8.77
N PRO A 279 -9.92 10.19 -7.42
CA PRO A 279 -11.05 10.56 -6.58
C PRO A 279 -11.58 11.97 -6.86
N ALA A 280 -10.67 12.93 -7.15
CA ALA A 280 -11.05 14.30 -7.48
C ALA A 280 -11.76 14.40 -8.83
N VAL A 281 -11.24 13.75 -9.88
CA VAL A 281 -11.86 13.73 -11.23
C VAL A 281 -13.26 13.13 -11.16
N ARG A 282 -13.44 12.02 -10.42
CA ARG A 282 -14.75 11.41 -10.23
C ARG A 282 -15.74 12.36 -9.54
N ALA A 283 -15.31 12.96 -8.42
CA ALA A 283 -16.15 13.88 -7.67
C ALA A 283 -16.51 15.12 -8.52
N ALA A 284 -15.56 15.68 -9.26
CA ALA A 284 -15.80 16.79 -10.18
C ALA A 284 -16.81 16.40 -11.25
N THR A 285 -16.73 15.20 -11.83
CA THR A 285 -17.70 14.69 -12.81
C THR A 285 -19.09 14.56 -12.20
N MET A 286 -19.20 14.00 -10.97
CA MET A 286 -20.49 13.87 -10.28
C MET A 286 -21.11 15.24 -9.97
N VAL A 287 -20.31 16.17 -9.44
CA VAL A 287 -20.72 17.55 -9.15
C VAL A 287 -21.18 18.24 -10.45
N THR A 288 -20.42 18.08 -11.53
CA THR A 288 -20.80 18.63 -12.85
C THR A 288 -22.16 18.09 -13.31
N ALA A 289 -22.38 16.79 -13.24
CA ALA A 289 -23.66 16.18 -13.62
C ALA A 289 -24.82 16.70 -12.76
N ALA A 290 -24.62 16.81 -11.44
CA ALA A 290 -25.62 17.29 -10.51
C ALA A 290 -25.93 18.78 -10.70
N LEU A 291 -24.94 19.64 -10.83
CA LEU A 291 -25.11 21.07 -11.01
C LEU A 291 -25.68 21.41 -12.41
N THR A 292 -25.31 20.65 -13.44
CA THR A 292 -25.89 20.79 -14.78
C THR A 292 -27.40 20.46 -14.74
N ALA A 293 -27.80 19.36 -14.11
CA ALA A 293 -29.22 19.03 -13.96
C ALA A 293 -29.96 20.14 -13.19
N ARG A 294 -29.37 20.66 -12.10
CA ARG A 294 -29.93 21.76 -11.32
C ARG A 294 -30.05 23.05 -12.11
N ALA A 295 -29.06 23.39 -12.96
CA ALA A 295 -29.09 24.57 -13.81
C ALA A 295 -30.28 24.54 -14.81
N PHE A 296 -30.62 23.33 -15.30
CA PHE A 296 -31.79 23.12 -16.19
C PHE A 296 -33.09 22.82 -15.44
N GLY A 297 -33.14 23.02 -14.12
CA GLY A 297 -34.37 22.79 -13.32
C GLY A 297 -34.81 21.33 -13.27
N ARG A 298 -33.92 20.38 -13.56
CA ARG A 298 -34.22 18.95 -13.53
C ARG A 298 -33.86 18.36 -12.18
N ALA A 299 -34.65 17.38 -11.72
CA ALA A 299 -34.30 16.59 -10.56
C ALA A 299 -33.02 15.78 -10.83
N THR A 300 -32.08 15.81 -9.88
CA THR A 300 -30.88 15.00 -9.95
C THR A 300 -31.18 13.59 -9.44
N PHE A 301 -30.96 12.59 -10.29
CA PHE A 301 -30.94 11.20 -9.83
C PHE A 301 -29.51 10.82 -9.50
N SER A 302 -29.22 10.63 -8.22
CA SER A 302 -27.86 10.43 -7.70
C SER A 302 -27.12 9.27 -8.38
N TRP A 303 -27.82 8.17 -8.69
CA TRP A 303 -27.28 7.03 -9.42
C TRP A 303 -26.84 7.37 -10.85
N ASN A 304 -27.52 8.30 -11.52
CA ASN A 304 -27.11 8.76 -12.85
C ASN A 304 -25.78 9.52 -12.79
N SER A 305 -25.60 10.37 -11.79
CA SER A 305 -24.34 11.11 -11.58
C SER A 305 -23.17 10.15 -11.32
N LEU A 306 -23.39 9.13 -10.48
CA LEU A 306 -22.39 8.09 -10.20
C LEU A 306 -22.08 7.28 -11.47
N SER A 307 -23.09 6.94 -12.26
CA SER A 307 -22.95 6.19 -13.51
C SER A 307 -22.16 6.97 -14.57
N ILE A 308 -22.42 8.27 -14.71
CA ILE A 308 -21.66 9.16 -15.60
C ILE A 308 -20.19 9.18 -15.17
N ALA A 309 -19.93 9.32 -13.85
CA ALA A 309 -18.57 9.31 -13.35
C ALA A 309 -17.87 7.97 -13.61
N ALA A 310 -18.57 6.84 -13.43
CA ALA A 310 -18.02 5.52 -13.75
C ALA A 310 -17.65 5.39 -15.23
N LEU A 311 -18.51 5.81 -16.14
CA LEU A 311 -18.24 5.83 -17.58
C LEU A 311 -17.04 6.71 -17.91
N VAL A 312 -17.03 7.95 -17.43
CA VAL A 312 -15.92 8.89 -17.68
C VAL A 312 -14.59 8.33 -17.23
N VAL A 313 -14.53 7.81 -16.00
CA VAL A 313 -13.29 7.24 -15.46
C VAL A 313 -12.88 6.00 -16.25
N THR A 314 -13.79 5.08 -16.55
CA THR A 314 -13.51 3.85 -17.31
C THR A 314 -12.93 4.15 -18.69
N PHE A 315 -13.46 5.18 -19.37
CA PHE A 315 -12.95 5.55 -20.71
C PHE A 315 -11.70 6.41 -20.68
N LEU A 316 -11.50 7.25 -19.66
CA LEU A 316 -10.29 8.09 -19.55
C LEU A 316 -9.10 7.33 -18.99
N ARG A 317 -9.32 6.46 -17.99
CA ARG A 317 -8.27 5.72 -17.28
C ARG A 317 -8.72 4.28 -17.01
N PRO A 318 -8.75 3.39 -18.01
CA PRO A 318 -9.26 2.03 -17.84
C PRO A 318 -8.48 1.23 -16.78
N ALA A 319 -7.15 1.39 -16.68
CA ALA A 319 -6.33 0.74 -15.65
C ALA A 319 -6.82 1.03 -14.21
N SER A 320 -7.41 2.20 -13.98
CA SER A 320 -7.89 2.59 -12.66
C SER A 320 -9.09 1.79 -12.15
N VAL A 321 -9.83 1.13 -13.03
CA VAL A 321 -11.03 0.37 -12.67
C VAL A 321 -10.71 -0.83 -11.77
N ALA A 322 -9.53 -1.43 -11.94
CA ALA A 322 -9.05 -2.54 -11.12
C ALA A 322 -8.43 -2.11 -9.79
N THR A 323 -8.38 -0.80 -9.50
CA THR A 323 -7.69 -0.27 -8.34
C THR A 323 -8.56 -0.21 -7.09
N ALA A 324 -7.91 -0.31 -5.92
CA ALA A 324 -8.58 -0.13 -4.64
C ALA A 324 -9.23 1.26 -4.51
N SER A 325 -8.61 2.29 -5.09
CA SER A 325 -9.14 3.66 -5.09
C SER A 325 -10.48 3.78 -5.82
N PHE A 326 -10.62 3.09 -6.96
CA PHE A 326 -11.90 3.03 -7.68
C PHE A 326 -12.95 2.29 -6.85
N ALA A 327 -12.64 1.08 -6.41
CA ALA A 327 -13.56 0.23 -5.66
C ALA A 327 -14.05 0.91 -4.37
N LEU A 328 -13.15 1.37 -3.49
CA LEU A 328 -13.48 2.06 -2.24
C LEU A 328 -14.42 3.23 -2.47
N SER A 329 -14.18 3.97 -3.52
CA SER A 329 -14.91 5.20 -3.74
C SER A 329 -16.30 5.00 -4.35
N PHE A 330 -16.45 4.05 -5.27
CA PHE A 330 -17.77 3.73 -5.83
C PHE A 330 -18.63 2.95 -4.84
N SER A 331 -18.02 2.05 -4.03
CA SER A 331 -18.74 1.36 -2.95
C SER A 331 -19.18 2.34 -1.86
N CYS A 332 -18.35 3.29 -1.46
CA CYS A 332 -18.73 4.35 -0.53
C CYS A 332 -19.99 5.09 -0.95
N VAL A 333 -19.99 5.65 -2.17
CA VAL A 333 -21.11 6.44 -2.67
C VAL A 333 -22.34 5.57 -2.93
N GLY A 334 -22.15 4.36 -3.47
CA GLY A 334 -23.20 3.37 -3.65
C GLY A 334 -23.89 2.99 -2.35
N ALA A 335 -23.12 2.77 -1.28
CA ALA A 335 -23.64 2.47 0.05
C ALA A 335 -24.42 3.67 0.64
N ILE A 336 -23.93 4.90 0.48
CA ILE A 336 -24.67 6.10 0.89
C ILE A 336 -26.04 6.14 0.19
N PHE A 337 -26.08 5.97 -1.14
CA PHE A 337 -27.35 6.02 -1.90
C PHE A 337 -28.29 4.88 -1.54
N THR A 338 -27.77 3.75 -1.11
CA THR A 338 -28.55 2.56 -0.77
C THR A 338 -29.00 2.56 0.68
N CYS A 339 -28.07 2.87 1.62
CA CYS A 339 -28.27 2.62 3.03
C CYS A 339 -28.68 3.86 3.82
N ALA A 340 -28.40 5.09 3.36
CA ALA A 340 -28.63 6.28 4.17
C ALA A 340 -30.13 6.44 4.56
N ALA A 341 -31.05 6.41 3.62
CA ALA A 341 -32.47 6.59 3.92
C ALA A 341 -33.10 5.48 4.78
N PRO A 342 -32.77 4.18 4.61
CA PRO A 342 -33.18 3.15 5.56
C PRO A 342 -32.60 3.33 6.97
N LEU A 343 -31.32 3.68 7.09
CA LEU A 343 -30.66 3.92 8.37
C LEU A 343 -31.24 5.12 9.09
N GLU A 344 -31.48 6.20 8.37
CA GLU A 344 -32.10 7.41 8.92
C GLU A 344 -33.44 7.11 9.55
N ARG A 345 -34.35 6.45 8.82
CA ARG A 345 -35.66 6.02 9.35
C ARG A 345 -35.54 5.07 10.52
N TRP A 346 -34.55 4.19 10.51
CA TRP A 346 -34.32 3.25 11.61
C TRP A 346 -33.82 3.94 12.88
N ILE A 347 -32.95 4.95 12.77
CA ILE A 347 -32.42 5.75 13.89
C ILE A 347 -33.52 6.65 14.42
N GLU A 348 -34.22 7.38 13.56
CA GLU A 348 -35.29 8.30 13.92
C GLU A 348 -36.41 7.62 14.73
N ALA A 349 -36.74 6.39 14.36
CA ALA A 349 -37.77 5.60 15.07
C ALA A 349 -37.32 5.13 16.47
N ARG A 350 -36.05 5.25 16.86
CA ARG A 350 -35.50 4.68 18.10
C ARG A 350 -34.80 5.70 19.00
N ILE A 351 -34.19 6.71 18.39
CA ILE A 351 -33.32 7.65 19.10
C ILE A 351 -33.67 9.07 18.62
N ALA A 352 -34.11 9.90 19.58
CA ALA A 352 -34.33 11.30 19.32
C ALA A 352 -32.99 12.05 19.24
N LEU A 353 -32.52 12.34 18.05
CA LEU A 353 -31.29 13.09 17.79
C LEU A 353 -31.62 14.37 17.01
N PRO A 354 -30.89 15.47 17.23
CA PRO A 354 -30.94 16.63 16.36
C PRO A 354 -30.65 16.24 14.91
N ASP A 355 -31.33 16.85 13.93
CA ASP A 355 -31.24 16.46 12.51
C ASP A 355 -29.82 16.40 11.98
N ARG A 356 -29.00 17.42 12.27
CA ARG A 356 -27.60 17.47 11.81
C ARG A 356 -26.74 16.33 12.38
N ILE A 357 -26.97 15.96 13.65
CA ILE A 357 -26.26 14.86 14.31
C ILE A 357 -26.70 13.53 13.68
N ARG A 358 -28.01 13.36 13.44
CA ARG A 358 -28.59 12.18 12.82
C ARG A 358 -28.04 12.00 11.39
N GLU A 359 -28.04 13.05 10.58
CA GLU A 359 -27.49 13.03 9.21
C GLU A 359 -26.00 12.64 9.19
N ALA A 360 -25.18 13.24 10.05
CA ALA A 360 -23.75 12.93 10.14
C ALA A 360 -23.50 11.47 10.56
N LEU A 361 -24.27 10.96 11.54
CA LEU A 361 -24.20 9.58 11.99
C LEU A 361 -24.63 8.60 10.90
N VAL A 362 -25.72 8.89 10.20
CA VAL A 362 -26.22 8.08 9.08
C VAL A 362 -25.22 8.00 7.96
N LEU A 363 -24.62 9.14 7.57
CA LEU A 363 -23.60 9.19 6.53
C LEU A 363 -22.36 8.38 6.93
N SER A 364 -21.90 8.53 8.16
CA SER A 364 -20.74 7.80 8.67
C SER A 364 -20.98 6.29 8.68
N LEU A 365 -22.15 5.86 9.16
CA LEU A 365 -22.53 4.44 9.18
C LEU A 365 -22.71 3.86 7.77
N ALA A 366 -23.40 4.58 6.87
CA ALA A 366 -23.59 4.12 5.50
C ALA A 366 -22.25 3.98 4.75
N THR A 367 -21.35 4.96 4.93
CA THR A 367 -20.00 4.91 4.38
C THR A 367 -19.23 3.71 4.91
N GLN A 368 -19.23 3.52 6.24
CA GLN A 368 -18.51 2.41 6.87
C GLN A 368 -19.02 1.06 6.37
N LEU A 369 -20.34 0.88 6.21
CA LEU A 369 -20.91 -0.36 5.66
C LEU A 369 -20.40 -0.66 4.25
N GLY A 370 -20.25 0.36 3.39
CA GLY A 370 -19.76 0.16 2.02
C GLY A 370 -18.25 0.00 1.91
N VAL A 371 -17.48 0.58 2.82
CA VAL A 371 -16.02 0.68 2.67
C VAL A 371 -15.26 -0.37 3.46
N TRP A 372 -15.80 -0.84 4.61
CA TRP A 372 -15.03 -1.68 5.52
C TRP A 372 -14.48 -2.98 4.91
N PRO A 373 -15.18 -3.73 4.03
CA PRO A 373 -14.60 -4.97 3.48
C PRO A 373 -13.42 -4.70 2.56
N LEU A 374 -13.57 -3.69 1.70
CA LEU A 374 -12.51 -3.25 0.79
C LEU A 374 -11.35 -2.61 1.55
N GLY A 375 -11.65 -1.82 2.58
CA GLY A 375 -10.66 -1.22 3.47
C GLY A 375 -9.87 -2.28 4.23
N ALA A 376 -10.55 -3.29 4.77
CA ALA A 376 -9.91 -4.42 5.45
C ALA A 376 -8.99 -5.20 4.50
N ALA A 377 -9.40 -5.43 3.26
CA ALA A 377 -8.57 -6.10 2.27
C ALA A 377 -7.36 -5.26 1.81
N THR A 378 -7.53 -3.93 1.73
CA THR A 378 -6.49 -3.01 1.26
C THR A 378 -5.47 -2.68 2.34
N PHE A 379 -5.95 -2.35 3.56
CA PHE A 379 -5.12 -1.91 4.68
C PHE A 379 -4.81 -3.04 5.67
N LEU A 380 -5.33 -4.25 5.44
CA LEU A 380 -5.14 -5.43 6.27
C LEU A 380 -5.55 -5.22 7.74
N GLN A 381 -6.56 -4.38 7.95
CA GLN A 381 -7.08 -4.04 9.27
C GLN A 381 -8.54 -3.64 9.25
N PHE A 382 -9.21 -3.85 10.37
CA PHE A 382 -10.52 -3.32 10.67
C PHE A 382 -10.42 -2.27 11.77
N THR A 383 -11.08 -1.14 11.59
CA THR A 383 -11.02 0.02 12.49
C THR A 383 -12.39 0.24 13.14
N PRO A 384 -12.65 -0.37 14.31
CA PRO A 384 -13.99 -0.35 14.93
C PRO A 384 -14.44 1.05 15.36
N TYR A 385 -13.51 1.93 15.70
CA TYR A 385 -13.80 3.29 16.15
C TYR A 385 -13.90 4.32 15.02
N ALA A 386 -13.77 3.91 13.75
CA ALA A 386 -13.77 4.82 12.61
C ALA A 386 -15.04 5.70 12.52
N VAL A 387 -16.22 5.16 12.89
CA VAL A 387 -17.47 5.94 12.88
C VAL A 387 -17.40 7.10 13.89
N ALA A 388 -16.91 6.83 15.10
CA ALA A 388 -16.78 7.85 16.15
C ALA A 388 -15.70 8.90 15.79
N ALA A 389 -14.55 8.44 15.29
CA ALA A 389 -13.47 9.32 14.84
C ALA A 389 -13.94 10.23 13.71
N ASN A 390 -14.60 9.68 12.69
CA ASN A 390 -15.13 10.44 11.56
C ASN A 390 -16.20 11.45 11.99
N PHE A 391 -17.06 11.08 12.92
CA PHE A 391 -18.07 11.99 13.46
C PHE A 391 -17.43 13.23 14.11
N ALA A 392 -16.30 13.07 14.80
CA ALA A 392 -15.60 14.17 15.46
C ALA A 392 -14.72 15.00 14.50
N ILE A 393 -14.13 14.38 13.45
CA ILE A 393 -13.12 14.99 12.59
C ILE A 393 -13.72 15.59 11.32
N VAL A 394 -14.62 14.87 10.63
CA VAL A 394 -15.14 15.27 9.30
C VAL A 394 -15.78 16.66 9.29
N PRO A 395 -16.53 17.11 10.30
CA PRO A 395 -17.05 18.48 10.34
C PRO A 395 -15.96 19.55 10.34
N CYS A 396 -14.78 19.25 10.90
CA CYS A 396 -13.66 20.20 10.98
C CYS A 396 -12.94 20.36 9.65
N VAL A 397 -12.90 19.31 8.80
CA VAL A 397 -12.15 19.30 7.53
C VAL A 397 -12.54 20.46 6.60
N ALA A 398 -13.82 20.73 6.44
CA ALA A 398 -14.28 21.85 5.61
C ALA A 398 -13.82 23.21 6.16
N ALA A 399 -13.76 23.35 7.48
CA ALA A 399 -13.31 24.56 8.14
C ALA A 399 -11.78 24.73 8.05
N THR A 400 -11.00 23.66 8.28
CA THR A 400 -9.54 23.67 8.16
C THR A 400 -9.10 23.98 6.73
N MET A 401 -9.75 23.39 5.74
CA MET A 401 -9.54 23.72 4.32
C MET A 401 -9.86 25.18 4.01
N ALA A 402 -11.02 25.69 4.47
CA ALA A 402 -11.44 27.08 4.21
C ALA A 402 -10.46 28.06 4.85
N LEU A 403 -10.03 27.80 6.08
CA LEU A 403 -9.04 28.65 6.79
C LEU A 403 -7.65 28.57 6.13
N GLY A 404 -7.22 27.38 5.71
CA GLY A 404 -5.97 27.21 4.96
C GLY A 404 -5.99 27.94 3.62
N ALA A 405 -7.08 27.83 2.87
CA ALA A 405 -7.26 28.58 1.62
C ALA A 405 -7.33 30.10 1.86
N ALA A 406 -8.01 30.55 2.91
CA ALA A 406 -8.06 31.95 3.30
C ALA A 406 -6.68 32.48 3.73
N GLN A 407 -5.90 31.70 4.48
CA GLN A 407 -4.53 32.02 4.86
C GLN A 407 -3.65 32.26 3.62
N LEU A 408 -3.75 31.41 2.61
CA LEU A 408 -3.03 31.53 1.34
C LEU A 408 -3.49 32.75 0.53
N ALA A 409 -4.81 32.96 0.43
CA ALA A 409 -5.38 34.11 -0.28
C ALA A 409 -5.01 35.45 0.37
N LEU A 410 -4.89 35.46 1.69
CA LEU A 410 -4.54 36.64 2.50
C LEU A 410 -3.04 36.75 2.79
N ALA A 411 -2.19 35.95 2.15
CA ALA A 411 -0.76 35.85 2.42
C ALA A 411 -0.05 37.23 2.38
N ALA A 412 -0.52 38.16 1.54
CA ALA A 412 -0.03 39.53 1.45
C ALA A 412 -0.40 40.41 2.67
N CYS A 413 -1.44 40.01 3.44
CA CYS A 413 -1.87 40.71 4.65
C CYS A 413 -1.53 39.87 5.90
N ALA A 414 -0.29 39.99 6.38
CA ALA A 414 0.25 39.14 7.45
C ALA A 414 -0.65 39.02 8.69
N PRO A 415 -1.30 40.08 9.23
CA PRO A 415 -2.16 39.94 10.41
C PRO A 415 -3.40 39.06 10.15
N LEU A 416 -4.04 39.17 8.99
CA LEU A 416 -5.23 38.37 8.63
C LEU A 416 -4.83 36.94 8.36
N ALA A 417 -3.75 36.70 7.61
CA ALA A 417 -3.23 35.37 7.35
C ALA A 417 -2.85 34.67 8.68
N GLN A 418 -2.23 35.39 9.62
CA GLN A 418 -1.90 34.83 10.95
C GLN A 418 -3.15 34.55 11.79
N ALA A 419 -4.18 35.40 11.71
CA ALA A 419 -5.44 35.13 12.40
C ALA A 419 -6.12 33.86 11.88
N CYS A 420 -6.12 33.65 10.55
CA CYS A 420 -6.61 32.41 9.95
C CYS A 420 -5.79 31.19 10.41
N ALA A 421 -4.45 31.32 10.44
CA ALA A 421 -3.57 30.25 10.90
C ALA A 421 -3.84 29.90 12.39
N ASN A 422 -3.94 30.89 13.27
CA ASN A 422 -4.20 30.65 14.69
C ASN A 422 -5.54 29.93 14.92
N LEU A 423 -6.59 30.34 14.19
CA LEU A 423 -7.89 29.64 14.28
C LEU A 423 -7.79 28.20 13.71
N ASN A 424 -7.03 28.04 12.65
CA ASN A 424 -6.82 26.71 12.04
C ASN A 424 -6.05 25.77 12.98
N SER A 425 -5.00 26.29 13.66
CA SER A 425 -4.25 25.49 14.65
C SER A 425 -5.12 24.95 15.78
N TRP A 426 -6.15 25.67 16.21
CA TRP A 426 -7.11 25.15 17.20
C TRP A 426 -7.91 23.96 16.67
N LEU A 427 -8.39 24.06 15.42
CA LEU A 427 -9.13 22.95 14.80
C LEU A 427 -8.22 21.76 14.54
N LEU A 428 -7.01 21.98 14.08
CA LEU A 428 -6.01 20.94 13.85
C LEU A 428 -5.61 20.26 15.16
N ALA A 429 -5.37 21.02 16.23
CA ALA A 429 -5.09 20.47 17.55
C ALA A 429 -6.23 19.57 18.05
N TRP A 430 -7.50 19.97 17.82
CA TRP A 430 -8.66 19.11 18.10
C TRP A 430 -8.63 17.84 17.26
N MET A 431 -8.45 17.95 15.93
CA MET A 431 -8.44 16.81 15.01
C MET A 431 -7.31 15.83 15.36
N LEU A 432 -6.10 16.33 15.55
CA LEU A 432 -4.94 15.50 15.91
C LEU A 432 -5.10 14.90 17.30
N GLY A 433 -5.66 15.64 18.25
CA GLY A 433 -6.00 15.14 19.58
C GLY A 433 -7.00 13.98 19.54
N VAL A 434 -8.04 14.07 18.70
CA VAL A 434 -8.99 12.96 18.49
C VAL A 434 -8.31 11.76 17.82
N VAL A 435 -7.48 11.99 16.78
CA VAL A 435 -6.74 10.92 16.11
C VAL A 435 -5.86 10.19 17.11
N HIS A 436 -5.06 10.93 17.87
CA HIS A 436 -4.18 10.36 18.91
C HIS A 436 -4.96 9.61 20.00
N ALA A 437 -6.02 10.21 20.53
CA ALA A 437 -6.84 9.57 21.58
C ALA A 437 -7.51 8.27 21.10
N VAL A 438 -8.00 8.24 19.85
CA VAL A 438 -8.65 7.06 19.28
C VAL A 438 -7.62 5.99 18.89
N SER A 439 -6.45 6.35 18.36
CA SER A 439 -5.38 5.38 18.05
C SER A 439 -4.84 4.69 19.31
N ALA A 440 -4.83 5.40 20.44
CA ALA A 440 -4.43 4.87 21.74
C ALA A 440 -5.46 3.91 22.38
N LEU A 441 -6.68 3.80 21.84
CA LEU A 441 -7.69 2.88 22.38
C LEU A 441 -7.33 1.42 22.13
N PRO A 442 -7.68 0.50 23.05
CA PRO A 442 -7.51 -0.93 22.81
C PRO A 442 -8.21 -1.36 21.51
N ALA A 443 -7.51 -2.12 20.68
CA ALA A 443 -8.02 -2.60 19.39
C ALA A 443 -8.47 -1.49 18.41
N ALA A 444 -7.83 -0.33 18.41
CA ALA A 444 -8.09 0.75 17.46
C ALA A 444 -7.96 0.26 16.02
N ALA A 445 -6.99 -0.61 15.76
CA ALA A 445 -6.81 -1.33 14.52
C ALA A 445 -6.69 -2.83 14.79
N ILE A 446 -7.63 -3.61 14.27
CA ILE A 446 -7.62 -5.08 14.37
C ILE A 446 -7.03 -5.63 13.07
N ALA A 447 -5.91 -6.32 13.17
CA ALA A 447 -5.25 -6.95 12.01
C ALA A 447 -6.18 -8.00 11.37
N MET A 448 -6.32 -7.94 10.04
CA MET A 448 -7.24 -8.79 9.28
C MET A 448 -6.51 -9.51 8.14
N THR A 449 -6.90 -10.76 7.91
CA THR A 449 -6.59 -11.44 6.64
C THR A 449 -7.54 -10.93 5.57
N PRO A 450 -7.06 -10.55 4.37
CA PRO A 450 -7.94 -10.12 3.30
C PRO A 450 -8.84 -11.28 2.87
N ALA A 451 -10.14 -11.00 2.82
CA ALA A 451 -11.09 -11.98 2.29
C ALA A 451 -10.93 -12.12 0.77
N PRO A 452 -11.23 -13.30 0.19
CA PRO A 452 -11.26 -13.46 -1.25
C PRO A 452 -12.19 -12.44 -1.93
N ALA A 453 -11.81 -11.97 -3.12
CA ALA A 453 -12.55 -10.93 -3.84
C ALA A 453 -14.03 -11.27 -4.06
N TRP A 454 -14.36 -12.57 -4.24
CA TRP A 454 -15.75 -13.00 -4.39
C TRP A 454 -16.59 -12.80 -3.12
N CYS A 455 -15.97 -12.91 -1.92
CA CYS A 455 -16.67 -12.62 -0.65
C CYS A 455 -17.03 -11.13 -0.55
N ILE A 456 -16.11 -10.27 -0.94
CA ILE A 456 -16.32 -8.81 -0.97
C ILE A 456 -17.43 -8.49 -1.98
N ALA A 457 -17.35 -9.04 -3.19
CA ALA A 457 -18.36 -8.86 -4.22
C ALA A 457 -19.76 -9.38 -3.78
N ALA A 458 -19.81 -10.51 -3.08
CA ALA A 458 -21.05 -11.05 -2.54
C ALA A 458 -21.64 -10.15 -1.44
N TYR A 459 -20.80 -9.59 -0.58
CA TYR A 459 -21.21 -8.63 0.43
C TYR A 459 -21.78 -7.35 -0.20
N ASP A 460 -21.07 -6.76 -1.16
CA ASP A 460 -21.51 -5.55 -1.86
C ASP A 460 -22.82 -5.80 -2.61
N ALA A 461 -22.96 -6.94 -3.28
CA ALA A 461 -24.20 -7.34 -3.94
C ALA A 461 -25.36 -7.50 -2.95
N ALA A 462 -25.12 -8.12 -1.78
CA ALA A 462 -26.12 -8.25 -0.72
C ALA A 462 -26.51 -6.87 -0.16
N LEU A 463 -25.54 -6.01 0.11
CA LEU A 463 -25.76 -4.65 0.62
C LEU A 463 -26.56 -3.79 -0.37
N LEU A 464 -26.19 -3.78 -1.64
CA LEU A 464 -26.85 -3.00 -2.68
C LEU A 464 -28.25 -3.52 -3.02
N SER A 465 -28.51 -4.82 -2.88
CA SER A 465 -29.83 -5.42 -3.12
C SER A 465 -30.77 -5.36 -1.90
N ALA A 466 -30.23 -5.13 -0.70
CA ALA A 466 -30.98 -5.15 0.55
C ALA A 466 -32.25 -4.25 0.56
N PRO A 467 -32.23 -2.99 0.07
CA PRO A 467 -33.42 -2.17 0.04
C PRO A 467 -34.52 -2.72 -0.87
N ALA A 468 -34.15 -3.29 -2.01
CA ALA A 468 -35.12 -3.89 -2.94
C ALA A 468 -35.78 -5.12 -2.31
N LEU A 469 -35.02 -5.96 -1.62
CA LEU A 469 -35.52 -7.11 -0.87
C LEU A 469 -36.41 -6.67 0.29
N TRP A 470 -35.99 -5.60 0.98
CA TRP A 470 -36.77 -5.03 2.09
C TRP A 470 -38.14 -4.53 1.66
N LEU A 471 -38.20 -3.81 0.53
CA LEU A 471 -39.44 -3.32 -0.05
C LEU A 471 -40.38 -4.45 -0.52
N ARG A 472 -39.80 -5.60 -0.91
CA ARG A 472 -40.55 -6.81 -1.29
C ARG A 472 -40.97 -7.68 -0.11
N GLY A 473 -40.75 -7.24 1.12
CA GLY A 473 -41.05 -7.98 2.35
C GLY A 473 -40.04 -9.08 2.72
N ALA A 474 -38.99 -9.24 1.93
CA ALA A 474 -37.96 -10.28 2.14
C ALA A 474 -36.83 -9.78 3.08
N ARG A 475 -37.21 -9.15 4.22
CA ARG A 475 -36.28 -8.53 5.17
C ARG A 475 -35.29 -9.51 5.77
N THR A 476 -35.77 -10.71 6.11
CA THR A 476 -34.92 -11.78 6.66
C THR A 476 -33.86 -12.23 5.70
N LEU A 477 -34.17 -12.33 4.40
CA LEU A 477 -33.21 -12.68 3.36
C LEU A 477 -32.15 -11.60 3.17
N ALA A 478 -32.54 -10.32 3.23
CA ALA A 478 -31.60 -9.21 3.15
C ALA A 478 -30.60 -9.21 4.32
N ILE A 479 -31.11 -9.35 5.55
CA ILE A 479 -30.29 -9.42 6.76
C ILE A 479 -29.40 -10.65 6.77
N ALA A 480 -29.98 -11.83 6.44
CA ALA A 480 -29.22 -13.08 6.40
C ALA A 480 -28.10 -13.02 5.34
N GLY A 481 -28.38 -12.49 4.15
CA GLY A 481 -27.35 -12.34 3.10
C GLY A 481 -26.18 -11.47 3.54
N ILE A 482 -26.47 -10.33 4.13
CA ILE A 482 -25.43 -9.43 4.66
C ILE A 482 -24.66 -10.10 5.80
N ALA A 483 -25.36 -10.75 6.75
CA ALA A 483 -24.74 -11.40 7.90
C ALA A 483 -23.84 -12.56 7.50
N ILE A 484 -24.28 -13.42 6.55
CA ILE A 484 -23.49 -14.53 6.03
C ILE A 484 -22.24 -14.00 5.33
N ALA A 485 -22.40 -13.00 4.44
CA ALA A 485 -21.28 -12.43 3.75
C ALA A 485 -20.28 -11.74 4.73
N ALA A 486 -20.78 -11.03 5.73
CA ALA A 486 -19.95 -10.43 6.79
C ALA A 486 -19.22 -11.52 7.61
N ALA A 487 -19.87 -12.63 7.92
CA ALA A 487 -19.23 -13.74 8.63
C ALA A 487 -18.06 -14.33 7.84
N TYR A 488 -18.22 -14.51 6.52
CA TYR A 488 -17.12 -14.96 5.64
C TYR A 488 -15.98 -13.93 5.53
N LEU A 489 -16.30 -12.64 5.61
CA LEU A 489 -15.29 -11.59 5.61
C LEU A 489 -14.49 -11.56 6.92
N LEU A 490 -15.17 -11.79 8.06
CA LEU A 490 -14.53 -11.77 9.39
C LEU A 490 -13.75 -13.06 9.69
N ALA A 491 -14.18 -14.16 9.14
CA ALA A 491 -13.56 -15.47 9.32
C ALA A 491 -13.38 -16.19 7.97
N PRO A 492 -12.48 -15.70 7.09
CA PRO A 492 -12.26 -16.35 5.81
C PRO A 492 -11.76 -17.77 6.02
N PRO A 493 -12.26 -18.74 5.21
CA PRO A 493 -11.82 -20.12 5.32
C PRO A 493 -10.31 -20.22 5.10
N ARG A 494 -9.61 -20.79 6.07
CA ARG A 494 -8.16 -20.98 6.02
C ARG A 494 -7.89 -22.36 5.41
N SER A 495 -7.11 -22.41 4.35
CA SER A 495 -6.52 -23.67 3.89
C SER A 495 -5.25 -23.92 4.71
N ILE A 496 -5.31 -24.87 5.65
CA ILE A 496 -4.11 -25.34 6.35
C ILE A 496 -3.40 -26.30 5.40
N ASP A 497 -2.22 -25.91 4.92
CA ASP A 497 -1.35 -26.80 4.17
C ASP A 497 -0.69 -27.77 5.18
N PRO A 498 -0.87 -29.09 5.05
CA PRO A 498 -0.28 -30.05 5.98
C PRO A 498 1.24 -30.21 5.82
N ARG A 499 1.85 -29.43 4.94
CA ARG A 499 3.30 -29.41 4.72
C ARG A 499 3.96 -28.29 5.50
N LEU A 500 5.22 -28.49 5.85
CA LEU A 500 6.08 -27.41 6.31
C LEU A 500 6.36 -26.47 5.14
N ARG A 501 6.11 -25.19 5.33
CA ARG A 501 6.36 -24.14 4.35
C ARG A 501 7.40 -23.18 4.92
N ILE A 502 8.46 -22.94 4.17
CA ILE A 502 9.48 -21.95 4.52
C ILE A 502 9.57 -20.96 3.35
N THR A 503 9.33 -19.69 3.62
CA THR A 503 9.37 -18.64 2.60
C THR A 503 10.44 -17.62 2.96
N VAL A 504 11.48 -17.56 2.15
CA VAL A 504 12.51 -16.51 2.21
C VAL A 504 12.01 -15.34 1.39
N LEU A 505 11.68 -14.23 2.06
CA LEU A 505 11.11 -13.04 1.43
C LEU A 505 12.18 -12.24 0.69
N ASP A 506 11.80 -11.59 -0.40
CA ASP A 506 12.60 -10.54 -0.99
C ASP A 506 12.36 -9.23 -0.22
N VAL A 507 13.28 -8.92 0.64
CA VAL A 507 13.29 -7.71 1.49
C VAL A 507 14.47 -6.78 1.15
N GLY A 508 15.07 -6.99 -0.02
CA GLY A 508 16.28 -6.30 -0.45
C GLY A 508 17.54 -6.88 0.22
N GLN A 509 18.50 -6.02 0.59
CA GLN A 509 19.74 -6.42 1.24
C GLN A 509 19.47 -6.66 2.74
N ALA A 510 18.74 -7.73 3.06
CA ALA A 510 18.26 -8.03 4.41
C ALA A 510 17.72 -9.47 4.48
N ASP A 511 17.46 -9.99 5.66
CA ASP A 511 16.87 -11.31 5.89
C ASP A 511 15.46 -11.19 6.50
N ALA A 512 14.49 -11.89 5.92
CA ALA A 512 13.18 -12.15 6.52
C ALA A 512 12.65 -13.50 6.03
N ILE A 513 12.48 -14.45 6.94
CA ILE A 513 12.12 -15.81 6.59
C ILE A 513 10.94 -16.26 7.45
N VAL A 514 9.85 -16.63 6.80
CA VAL A 514 8.63 -17.10 7.47
C VAL A 514 8.57 -18.63 7.40
N VAL A 515 8.45 -19.27 8.54
CA VAL A 515 8.28 -20.71 8.69
C VAL A 515 6.86 -20.97 9.14
N GLN A 516 6.08 -21.67 8.34
CA GLN A 516 4.73 -22.15 8.68
C GLN A 516 4.74 -23.66 8.83
N THR A 517 4.35 -24.13 9.99
CA THR A 517 4.37 -25.56 10.30
C THR A 517 3.04 -26.21 9.89
N PRO A 518 2.97 -27.56 9.77
CA PRO A 518 1.80 -28.26 9.27
C PRO A 518 0.50 -28.08 10.07
N ARG A 519 0.59 -27.69 11.33
CA ARG A 519 -0.60 -27.43 12.19
C ARG A 519 -0.90 -25.94 12.38
N GLY A 520 -0.21 -25.07 11.63
CA GLY A 520 -0.48 -23.64 11.61
C GLY A 520 0.32 -22.82 12.64
N HIS A 521 1.32 -23.41 13.30
CA HIS A 521 2.33 -22.61 14.03
C HIS A 521 3.16 -21.81 13.06
N ALA A 522 3.63 -20.64 13.48
CA ALA A 522 4.41 -19.77 12.63
C ALA A 522 5.62 -19.18 13.39
N LEU A 523 6.76 -19.18 12.73
CA LEU A 523 7.99 -18.57 13.21
C LEU A 523 8.46 -17.55 12.18
N LEU A 524 9.09 -16.48 12.66
CA LEU A 524 9.76 -15.50 11.83
C LEU A 524 11.24 -15.50 12.17
N VAL A 525 12.10 -15.75 11.20
CA VAL A 525 13.56 -15.65 11.35
C VAL A 525 14.01 -14.39 10.67
N ASP A 526 14.45 -13.43 11.44
CA ASP A 526 14.70 -12.04 11.06
C ASP A 526 13.48 -11.36 10.43
N ALA A 527 13.46 -10.06 10.39
CA ALA A 527 12.31 -9.28 9.90
C ALA A 527 12.68 -8.24 8.83
N GLY A 528 13.90 -8.34 8.31
CA GLY A 528 14.41 -7.39 7.35
C GLY A 528 14.66 -6.01 7.92
N GLY A 529 14.92 -5.07 7.03
CA GLY A 529 15.21 -3.69 7.38
C GLY A 529 16.28 -3.09 6.49
N ARG A 530 17.01 -2.12 7.00
CA ARG A 530 18.17 -1.53 6.34
C ARG A 530 19.30 -1.34 7.31
N LEU A 531 20.53 -1.55 6.85
CA LEU A 531 21.74 -1.19 7.60
C LEU A 531 21.73 0.31 7.91
N GLU A 532 21.86 0.63 9.18
CA GLU A 532 21.96 2.02 9.64
C GLU A 532 23.33 2.59 9.26
N ARG A 533 23.34 3.65 8.45
CA ARG A 533 24.54 4.41 8.10
C ARG A 533 24.54 5.74 8.82
N GLY A 534 25.20 5.80 9.98
CA GLY A 534 25.36 7.04 10.77
C GLY A 534 24.15 7.34 11.67
N THR A 535 24.33 8.32 12.56
CA THR A 535 23.40 8.66 13.65
C THR A 535 22.15 9.46 13.21
N GLN A 536 21.93 9.72 11.93
CA GLN A 536 20.84 10.57 11.43
C GLN A 536 19.74 9.85 10.62
N GLY A 537 19.83 8.56 10.37
CA GLY A 537 18.75 7.80 9.76
C GLY A 537 17.89 7.19 10.86
N GLY A 538 16.78 7.85 11.22
CA GLY A 538 15.88 7.37 12.26
C GLY A 538 15.35 5.95 12.00
N SER A 539 14.86 5.29 13.04
CA SER A 539 14.25 3.93 13.03
C SER A 539 13.26 3.72 11.89
N SER A 540 12.56 4.78 11.47
CA SER A 540 11.52 4.78 10.45
C SER A 540 11.93 4.17 9.09
N VAL A 541 13.19 4.29 8.66
CA VAL A 541 13.63 3.74 7.35
C VAL A 541 13.88 2.22 7.44
N ALA A 542 14.40 1.75 8.55
CA ALA A 542 14.59 0.31 8.79
C ALA A 542 13.26 -0.41 8.98
N GLU A 543 12.31 0.21 9.68
CA GLU A 543 10.98 -0.30 9.95
C GLU A 543 10.10 -0.44 8.71
N GLN A 544 10.31 0.38 7.67
CA GLN A 544 9.51 0.36 6.45
C GLN A 544 9.42 -1.03 5.79
N VAL A 545 10.45 -1.86 5.90
CA VAL A 545 10.44 -3.25 5.37
C VAL A 545 9.46 -4.11 6.16
N GLY A 546 9.49 -4.02 7.49
CA GLY A 546 8.53 -4.71 8.36
C GLY A 546 7.08 -4.34 8.03
N GLU A 547 6.79 -3.04 7.91
CA GLU A 547 5.45 -2.55 7.65
C GLU A 547 4.95 -2.84 6.23
N ARG A 548 5.81 -2.76 5.21
CA ARG A 548 5.41 -2.84 3.80
C ARG A 548 5.48 -4.25 3.21
N VAL A 549 6.35 -5.11 3.76
CA VAL A 549 6.59 -6.46 3.23
C VAL A 549 6.22 -7.53 4.24
N VAL A 550 6.86 -7.53 5.42
CA VAL A 550 6.74 -8.65 6.37
C VAL A 550 5.34 -8.75 6.98
N VAL A 551 4.83 -7.67 7.58
CA VAL A 551 3.48 -7.66 8.18
C VAL A 551 2.39 -7.95 7.14
N PRO A 552 2.38 -7.31 5.95
CA PRO A 552 1.43 -7.65 4.90
C PRO A 552 1.51 -9.10 4.43
N PHE A 553 2.71 -9.66 4.29
CA PHE A 553 2.88 -11.07 3.95
C PHE A 553 2.24 -11.99 5.01
N LEU A 554 2.56 -11.77 6.29
CA LEU A 554 2.01 -12.56 7.39
C LEU A 554 0.48 -12.53 7.41
N LEU A 555 -0.12 -11.33 7.36
CA LEU A 555 -1.57 -11.15 7.41
C LEU A 555 -2.27 -11.74 6.18
N ARG A 556 -1.71 -11.59 4.97
CA ARG A 556 -2.27 -12.20 3.75
C ARG A 556 -2.24 -13.71 3.76
N HIS A 557 -1.29 -14.31 4.48
CA HIS A 557 -1.21 -15.76 4.67
C HIS A 557 -1.95 -16.25 5.92
N GLY A 558 -2.75 -15.38 6.57
CA GLY A 558 -3.57 -15.73 7.72
C GLY A 558 -2.80 -15.92 9.02
N ILE A 559 -1.57 -15.40 9.08
CA ILE A 559 -0.71 -15.46 10.27
C ILE A 559 -0.99 -14.21 11.11
N HIS A 560 -1.69 -14.37 12.22
CA HIS A 560 -2.02 -13.31 13.19
C HIS A 560 -1.24 -13.44 14.50
N ALA A 561 -0.54 -14.53 14.67
CA ALA A 561 0.31 -14.80 15.82
C ALA A 561 1.56 -15.53 15.35
N LEU A 562 2.67 -15.23 16.00
CA LEU A 562 3.94 -15.92 15.86
C LEU A 562 4.26 -16.62 17.17
N ASP A 563 4.65 -17.89 17.09
CA ASP A 563 5.15 -18.63 18.26
C ASP A 563 6.52 -18.09 18.69
N ALA A 564 7.34 -17.68 17.72
CA ALA A 564 8.58 -16.96 18.03
C ALA A 564 9.06 -16.08 16.88
N ILE A 565 9.80 -15.03 17.23
CA ILE A 565 10.72 -14.32 16.33
C ILE A 565 12.15 -14.71 16.71
N VAL A 566 12.97 -15.13 15.74
CA VAL A 566 14.38 -15.36 15.92
C VAL A 566 15.14 -14.19 15.33
N ILE A 567 15.75 -13.35 16.14
CA ILE A 567 16.67 -12.30 15.71
C ILE A 567 18.06 -12.90 15.65
N SER A 568 18.58 -13.13 14.44
CA SER A 568 19.89 -13.75 14.27
C SER A 568 20.97 -12.90 14.92
N HIS A 569 20.95 -11.60 14.68
CA HIS A 569 21.84 -10.63 15.31
C HIS A 569 21.24 -9.20 15.20
N PRO A 570 21.75 -8.22 15.96
CA PRO A 570 21.07 -6.94 16.17
C PRO A 570 21.22 -5.89 15.05
N HIS A 571 21.82 -6.21 13.89
CA HIS A 571 21.88 -5.23 12.78
C HIS A 571 20.49 -4.88 12.22
N GLY A 572 20.36 -3.66 11.69
CA GLY A 572 19.08 -3.13 11.22
C GLY A 572 18.49 -3.87 10.02
N ASP A 573 19.29 -4.57 9.21
CA ASP A 573 18.85 -5.41 8.10
C ASP A 573 18.30 -6.79 8.54
N HIS A 574 18.35 -7.11 9.84
CA HIS A 574 17.76 -8.29 10.46
C HIS A 574 16.68 -7.93 11.48
N ALA A 575 16.99 -6.98 12.37
CA ALA A 575 16.08 -6.56 13.44
C ALA A 575 15.11 -5.43 13.08
N GLY A 576 15.31 -4.75 11.94
CA GLY A 576 14.60 -3.51 11.62
C GLY A 576 13.09 -3.63 11.49
N GLY A 577 12.60 -4.76 11.00
CA GLY A 577 11.18 -5.03 10.86
C GLY A 577 10.51 -5.65 12.10
N VAL A 578 11.25 -5.92 13.17
CA VAL A 578 10.71 -6.63 14.36
C VAL A 578 9.70 -5.76 15.11
N ALA A 579 9.99 -4.49 15.35
CA ALA A 579 9.07 -3.58 16.04
C ALA A 579 7.70 -3.45 15.35
N PRO A 580 7.61 -3.21 14.02
CA PRO A 580 6.35 -3.26 13.28
C PRO A 580 5.59 -4.58 13.43
N VAL A 581 6.27 -5.71 13.38
CA VAL A 581 5.64 -7.03 13.58
C VAL A 581 5.07 -7.13 14.99
N LEU A 582 5.82 -6.75 16.02
CA LEU A 582 5.37 -6.73 17.40
C LEU A 582 4.17 -5.80 17.63
N ARG A 583 4.11 -4.65 16.96
CA ARG A 583 2.99 -3.70 17.06
C ARG A 583 1.69 -4.27 16.48
N ARG A 584 1.78 -5.10 15.44
CA ARG A 584 0.63 -5.57 14.66
C ARG A 584 0.18 -7.00 14.96
N LEU A 585 1.08 -7.88 15.39
CA LEU A 585 0.80 -9.29 15.63
C LEU A 585 1.10 -9.67 17.09
N ARG A 586 0.49 -10.76 17.52
CA ARG A 586 0.86 -11.39 18.80
C ARG A 586 2.11 -12.23 18.59
N VAL A 587 3.08 -12.08 19.47
CA VAL A 587 4.32 -12.85 19.47
C VAL A 587 4.48 -13.48 20.85
N SER A 588 4.75 -14.79 20.90
CA SER A 588 4.89 -15.50 22.19
C SER A 588 6.28 -15.33 22.79
N ASP A 589 7.32 -15.47 21.97
CA ASP A 589 8.72 -15.42 22.41
C ASP A 589 9.60 -14.75 21.37
N ILE A 590 10.73 -14.20 21.83
CA ILE A 590 11.83 -13.73 20.97
C ILE A 590 13.09 -14.49 21.33
N ALA A 591 13.73 -15.12 20.35
CA ALA A 591 15.10 -15.60 20.46
C ALA A 591 16.06 -14.53 19.96
N ASP A 592 17.05 -14.16 20.75
CA ASP A 592 18.02 -13.14 20.42
C ASP A 592 19.45 -13.62 20.76
N SER A 593 20.46 -13.07 20.08
CA SER A 593 21.86 -13.43 20.29
C SER A 593 22.43 -12.98 21.64
N GLY A 594 21.73 -12.09 22.35
CA GLY A 594 22.18 -11.56 23.63
C GLY A 594 23.33 -10.55 23.56
N GLN A 595 23.67 -10.09 22.38
CA GLN A 595 24.71 -9.10 22.15
C GLN A 595 24.23 -7.68 22.47
N ARG A 596 25.10 -6.87 23.07
CA ARG A 596 24.80 -5.45 23.30
C ARG A 596 25.01 -4.67 22.00
N TYR A 597 23.98 -3.97 21.56
CA TYR A 597 24.03 -3.14 20.35
C TYR A 597 23.18 -1.89 20.51
N GLY A 598 23.68 -0.75 20.05
CA GLY A 598 23.03 0.55 20.20
C GLY A 598 22.32 1.06 18.96
N GLY A 599 22.14 0.24 17.92
CA GLY A 599 21.39 0.63 16.71
C GLY A 599 19.92 0.90 17.04
N HIS A 600 19.38 1.99 16.47
CA HIS A 600 18.03 2.45 16.78
C HIS A 600 16.95 1.39 16.50
N ALA A 601 17.03 0.71 15.36
CA ALA A 601 16.06 -0.31 14.98
C ALA A 601 16.02 -1.50 15.96
N TYR A 602 17.17 -1.94 16.44
CA TYR A 602 17.24 -3.00 17.44
C TYR A 602 16.74 -2.53 18.81
N VAL A 603 17.15 -1.33 19.23
CA VAL A 603 16.68 -0.75 20.50
C VAL A 603 15.15 -0.60 20.51
N ASP A 604 14.57 -0.14 19.40
CA ASP A 604 13.11 -0.04 19.24
C ASP A 604 12.42 -1.43 19.26
N ALA A 605 13.01 -2.42 18.61
CA ALA A 605 12.51 -3.80 18.66
C ALA A 605 12.47 -4.35 20.10
N ILE A 606 13.55 -4.17 20.86
CA ILE A 606 13.65 -4.64 22.25
C ILE A 606 12.74 -3.84 23.19
N SER A 607 12.63 -2.51 23.02
CA SER A 607 11.71 -1.69 23.82
C SER A 607 10.27 -2.07 23.54
N THR A 608 9.88 -2.22 22.27
CA THR A 608 8.53 -2.65 21.87
C THR A 608 8.21 -4.05 22.45
N ALA A 609 9.18 -4.98 22.44
CA ALA A 609 9.00 -6.29 23.06
C ALA A 609 8.70 -6.19 24.56
N ARG A 610 9.44 -5.35 25.27
CA ARG A 610 9.24 -5.10 26.72
C ARG A 610 7.89 -4.46 27.00
N ASP A 611 7.51 -3.44 26.24
CA ASP A 611 6.23 -2.75 26.39
C ASP A 611 5.04 -3.70 26.18
N ARG A 612 5.22 -4.69 25.31
CA ARG A 612 4.25 -5.74 25.05
C ARG A 612 4.39 -6.97 25.93
N SER A 613 5.34 -6.96 26.87
CA SER A 613 5.63 -8.08 27.78
C SER A 613 5.94 -9.38 27.03
N VAL A 614 6.62 -9.29 25.89
CA VAL A 614 7.07 -10.47 25.13
C VAL A 614 8.41 -10.96 25.73
N PRO A 615 8.50 -12.23 26.16
CA PRO A 615 9.74 -12.80 26.69
C PRO A 615 10.87 -12.80 25.65
N ILE A 616 12.10 -12.50 26.10
CA ILE A 616 13.31 -12.57 25.27
C ILE A 616 14.20 -13.67 25.83
N VAL A 617 14.53 -14.64 25.02
CA VAL A 617 15.38 -15.79 25.35
C VAL A 617 16.67 -15.72 24.55
N TYR A 618 17.77 -16.11 25.15
CA TYR A 618 19.11 -16.09 24.56
C TYR A 618 19.62 -17.52 24.36
N PRO A 619 19.23 -18.19 23.24
CA PRO A 619 19.64 -19.57 23.01
C PRO A 619 21.15 -19.65 22.70
N LEU A 620 21.81 -20.61 23.31
CA LEU A 620 23.19 -20.95 23.01
C LEU A 620 23.26 -22.28 22.26
N ALA A 621 24.42 -22.57 21.68
CA ALA A 621 24.71 -23.86 21.07
C ALA A 621 24.32 -25.02 21.98
N GLY A 622 23.63 -26.03 21.43
CA GLY A 622 23.08 -27.17 22.18
C GLY A 622 21.64 -26.99 22.67
N ALA A 623 21.09 -25.76 22.69
CA ALA A 623 19.67 -25.55 22.99
C ALA A 623 18.76 -26.18 21.93
N VAL A 624 17.59 -26.64 22.34
CA VAL A 624 16.62 -27.27 21.43
C VAL A 624 15.21 -26.73 21.70
N TRP A 625 14.57 -26.20 20.68
CA TRP A 625 13.15 -25.83 20.71
C TRP A 625 12.33 -26.83 19.89
N ARG A 626 11.11 -27.11 20.36
CA ARG A 626 10.21 -28.01 19.66
C ARG A 626 8.83 -27.38 19.52
N THR A 627 8.30 -27.38 18.32
CA THR A 627 6.88 -27.06 18.11
C THR A 627 6.02 -28.29 18.39
N GLY A 628 4.73 -28.07 18.70
CA GLY A 628 3.79 -29.15 19.01
C GLY A 628 3.47 -30.11 17.84
N ASP A 629 3.98 -29.84 16.64
CA ASP A 629 3.73 -30.59 15.41
C ASP A 629 4.98 -31.24 14.78
N GLY A 630 6.05 -31.30 15.57
CA GLY A 630 7.25 -32.09 15.24
C GLY A 630 8.33 -31.33 14.47
N VAL A 631 8.24 -30.03 14.36
CA VAL A 631 9.35 -29.19 13.91
C VAL A 631 10.27 -28.91 15.10
N VAL A 632 11.58 -29.06 14.90
CA VAL A 632 12.61 -28.91 15.93
C VAL A 632 13.63 -27.90 15.44
N LEU A 633 13.98 -26.93 16.28
CA LEU A 633 15.10 -26.03 16.08
C LEU A 633 16.23 -26.46 17.01
N ARG A 634 17.35 -26.85 16.43
CA ARG A 634 18.56 -27.21 17.16
C ARG A 634 19.58 -26.11 16.98
N PHE A 635 19.84 -25.36 18.04
CA PHE A 635 20.78 -24.23 18.01
C PHE A 635 22.21 -24.72 17.99
N ILE A 636 22.99 -24.20 17.05
CA ILE A 636 24.42 -24.49 16.89
C ILE A 636 25.29 -23.27 17.16
N GLY A 637 24.71 -22.13 17.43
CA GLY A 637 25.36 -20.87 17.78
C GLY A 637 24.36 -19.83 18.29
N PRO A 638 24.85 -18.81 19.02
CA PRO A 638 26.24 -18.61 19.42
C PRO A 638 26.69 -19.55 20.55
N SER A 639 28.02 -19.76 20.68
CA SER A 639 28.65 -20.48 21.79
C SER A 639 29.42 -19.53 22.68
N LEU A 640 29.57 -19.87 23.97
CA LEU A 640 30.40 -19.09 24.89
C LEU A 640 31.84 -19.64 24.96
N PRO A 641 32.84 -18.77 25.14
CA PRO A 641 32.77 -17.31 25.10
C PRO A 641 32.44 -16.80 23.68
N TYR A 642 31.82 -15.62 23.60
CA TYR A 642 31.56 -15.01 22.30
C TYR A 642 32.87 -14.74 21.53
N ILE A 643 32.76 -14.85 20.19
CA ILE A 643 33.84 -14.43 19.29
C ILE A 643 34.02 -12.92 19.44
N VAL A 644 35.26 -12.49 19.61
CA VAL A 644 35.64 -11.08 19.74
C VAL A 644 36.41 -10.63 18.50
N GLY A 645 36.26 -9.37 18.08
CA GLY A 645 36.99 -8.85 16.92
C GLY A 645 36.14 -7.89 16.08
N GLY A 646 36.64 -7.51 14.91
CA GLY A 646 36.01 -6.48 14.07
C GLY A 646 34.62 -6.83 13.51
N ASN A 647 34.25 -8.10 13.46
CA ASN A 647 32.95 -8.58 12.97
C ASN A 647 32.19 -9.40 14.04
N ALA A 648 32.41 -9.10 15.31
CA ALA A 648 31.88 -9.86 16.44
C ALA A 648 30.35 -9.98 16.39
N ILE A 649 29.63 -8.92 16.00
CA ILE A 649 28.18 -8.90 15.93
C ILE A 649 27.66 -10.00 14.98
N ASN A 650 28.17 -10.07 13.76
CA ASN A 650 27.82 -11.10 12.79
C ASN A 650 28.29 -12.48 13.22
N SER A 651 29.53 -12.57 13.76
CA SER A 651 30.12 -13.85 14.15
C SER A 651 29.38 -14.56 15.27
N ASN A 652 28.65 -13.85 16.10
CA ASN A 652 27.83 -14.42 17.18
C ASN A 652 26.34 -14.45 16.84
N SER A 653 25.99 -14.60 15.55
CA SER A 653 24.62 -14.81 15.12
C SER A 653 24.00 -16.06 15.75
N VAL A 654 22.70 -15.99 16.06
CA VAL A 654 21.91 -17.17 16.37
C VAL A 654 21.84 -18.05 15.12
N ALA A 655 22.49 -19.20 15.19
CA ALA A 655 22.52 -20.18 14.12
C ALA A 655 21.84 -21.47 14.58
N PHE A 656 21.04 -22.09 13.74
CA PHE A 656 20.30 -23.31 14.09
C PHE A 656 19.99 -24.15 12.86
N ILE A 657 19.75 -25.45 13.10
CA ILE A 657 19.20 -26.39 12.13
C ILE A 657 17.73 -26.59 12.46
N LEU A 658 16.87 -26.29 11.49
CA LEU A 658 15.45 -26.66 11.52
C LEU A 658 15.31 -28.08 11.00
N GLU A 659 14.70 -28.95 11.80
CA GLU A 659 14.47 -30.36 11.49
C GLU A 659 12.97 -30.64 11.45
N TYR A 660 12.50 -31.29 10.38
CA TYR A 660 11.14 -31.80 10.26
C TYR A 660 11.17 -33.18 9.62
N LYS A 661 11.00 -34.23 10.42
CA LYS A 661 11.19 -35.64 10.00
C LYS A 661 12.61 -35.84 9.45
N ARG A 662 12.78 -36.08 8.13
CA ARG A 662 14.09 -36.23 7.47
C ARG A 662 14.61 -34.95 6.84
N PHE A 663 13.73 -33.93 6.68
CA PHE A 663 14.11 -32.64 6.10
C PHE A 663 14.90 -31.80 7.10
N ARG A 664 15.97 -31.16 6.63
CA ARG A 664 16.83 -30.30 7.44
C ARG A 664 17.16 -29.03 6.68
N MET A 665 17.03 -27.88 7.33
CA MET A 665 17.47 -26.58 6.80
C MET A 665 18.36 -25.87 7.82
N LEU A 666 19.52 -25.41 7.37
CA LEU A 666 20.49 -24.68 8.18
C LEU A 666 20.35 -23.18 8.00
N PHE A 667 20.21 -22.46 9.11
CA PHE A 667 20.19 -21.01 9.22
C PHE A 667 21.43 -20.55 9.95
N THR A 668 22.19 -19.62 9.38
CA THR A 668 23.46 -19.14 9.94
C THR A 668 23.46 -17.66 10.27
N GLY A 669 22.35 -16.93 9.97
CA GLY A 669 22.36 -15.47 10.02
C GLY A 669 23.49 -14.93 9.16
N ASP A 670 24.27 -14.00 9.70
CA ASP A 670 25.44 -13.42 9.05
C ASP A 670 26.78 -13.98 9.54
N ALA A 671 26.74 -15.21 10.10
CA ALA A 671 27.95 -15.91 10.52
C ALA A 671 28.96 -16.02 9.37
N GLY A 672 30.18 -15.61 9.61
CA GLY A 672 31.31 -15.69 8.68
C GLY A 672 32.24 -16.89 8.95
N SER A 673 33.37 -16.90 8.25
CA SER A 673 34.36 -18.03 8.29
C SER A 673 34.87 -18.40 9.70
N GLU A 674 34.86 -17.45 10.61
CA GLU A 674 35.28 -17.71 12.00
C GLU A 674 34.24 -18.55 12.73
N SER A 675 32.95 -18.18 12.59
CA SER A 675 31.84 -18.95 13.13
C SER A 675 31.72 -20.33 12.46
N GLU A 676 31.93 -20.41 11.14
CA GLU A 676 31.93 -21.67 10.40
C GLU A 676 32.99 -22.66 10.93
N ARG A 677 34.20 -22.17 11.19
CA ARG A 677 35.25 -22.99 11.80
C ARG A 677 34.84 -23.52 13.17
N ARG A 678 34.15 -22.70 13.95
CA ARG A 678 33.65 -23.08 15.26
C ARG A 678 32.53 -24.13 15.14
N PHE A 679 31.60 -23.95 14.22
CA PHE A 679 30.54 -24.94 13.95
C PHE A 679 31.14 -26.30 13.56
N LEU A 680 32.14 -26.30 12.69
CA LEU A 680 32.85 -27.52 12.28
C LEU A 680 33.59 -28.22 13.44
N ALA A 681 34.10 -27.46 14.41
CA ALA A 681 34.80 -27.99 15.55
C ALA A 681 33.85 -28.52 16.63
N GLU A 682 32.73 -27.86 16.85
CA GLU A 682 31.83 -28.14 17.98
C GLU A 682 30.67 -29.09 17.60
N HIS A 683 30.32 -29.23 16.32
CA HIS A 683 29.16 -29.98 15.85
C HIS A 683 29.54 -31.07 14.85
N ALA A 684 29.26 -32.34 15.19
CA ALA A 684 29.59 -33.48 14.35
C ALA A 684 28.71 -33.62 13.11
N ASP A 685 27.47 -33.07 13.11
CA ASP A 685 26.52 -33.23 12.01
C ASP A 685 25.86 -31.89 11.66
N LEU A 686 26.38 -31.25 10.61
CA LEU A 686 25.89 -30.01 10.02
C LEU A 686 25.07 -30.26 8.74
N ARG A 687 24.88 -31.51 8.34
CA ARG A 687 24.15 -31.85 7.09
C ARG A 687 22.77 -31.23 7.06
N ALA A 688 22.45 -30.60 5.92
CA ALA A 688 21.15 -30.00 5.67
C ALA A 688 20.79 -30.05 4.18
N ASP A 689 19.53 -30.31 3.85
CA ASP A 689 19.03 -30.32 2.48
C ASP A 689 19.07 -28.91 1.89
N VAL A 690 18.82 -27.88 2.74
CA VAL A 690 18.80 -26.48 2.36
C VAL A 690 19.74 -25.70 3.26
N LEU A 691 20.55 -24.82 2.65
CA LEU A 691 21.37 -23.83 3.34
C LEU A 691 20.82 -22.42 3.07
N LYS A 692 20.43 -21.68 4.14
CA LYS A 692 20.36 -20.23 4.05
C LYS A 692 21.78 -19.69 4.12
N VAL A 693 22.25 -19.18 3.01
CA VAL A 693 23.64 -18.72 2.87
C VAL A 693 23.89 -17.53 3.78
N GLY A 694 24.96 -17.63 4.57
CA GLY A 694 25.34 -16.61 5.54
C GLY A 694 25.75 -15.29 4.90
N HIS A 695 25.49 -14.20 5.60
CA HIS A 695 25.93 -12.84 5.29
C HIS A 695 25.67 -12.45 3.82
N HIS A 696 24.45 -12.74 3.36
CA HIS A 696 23.96 -12.42 2.00
C HIS A 696 24.89 -12.90 0.86
N GLY A 697 25.65 -13.96 1.11
CA GLY A 697 26.63 -14.48 0.14
C GLY A 697 27.94 -13.69 0.09
N SER A 698 28.36 -13.08 1.20
CA SER A 698 29.66 -12.42 1.34
C SER A 698 30.82 -13.36 1.05
N ALA A 699 31.94 -12.83 0.54
CA ALA A 699 33.18 -13.57 0.35
C ALA A 699 33.84 -14.06 1.68
N TYR A 700 33.39 -13.52 2.82
CA TYR A 700 33.91 -13.88 4.15
C TYR A 700 33.13 -15.04 4.79
N GLY A 701 32.23 -15.70 4.09
CA GLY A 701 31.48 -16.89 4.53
C GLY A 701 31.43 -17.97 3.46
N SER A 702 30.71 -19.05 3.74
CA SER A 702 30.55 -20.23 2.87
C SER A 702 31.86 -20.85 2.44
N SER A 703 32.73 -21.07 3.42
CA SER A 703 34.04 -21.72 3.18
C SER A 703 33.86 -23.13 2.58
N PRO A 704 34.77 -23.59 1.71
CA PRO A 704 34.67 -24.90 1.07
C PRO A 704 34.46 -26.05 2.08
N GLN A 705 35.15 -25.99 3.22
CA GLN A 705 35.04 -27.00 4.29
C GLN A 705 33.66 -27.01 4.93
N PHE A 706 33.08 -25.81 5.15
CA PHE A 706 31.74 -25.68 5.71
C PHE A 706 30.67 -26.15 4.71
N VAL A 707 30.74 -25.71 3.47
CA VAL A 707 29.79 -26.14 2.43
C VAL A 707 29.85 -27.65 2.20
N ALA A 708 31.07 -28.24 2.22
CA ALA A 708 31.23 -29.69 2.12
C ALA A 708 30.60 -30.44 3.30
N ALA A 709 30.71 -29.93 4.54
CA ALA A 709 30.10 -30.53 5.72
C ALA A 709 28.57 -30.42 5.72
N VAL A 710 28.04 -29.29 5.27
CA VAL A 710 26.57 -29.09 5.12
C VAL A 710 26.01 -29.92 3.97
N ALA A 711 26.75 -30.04 2.87
CA ALA A 711 26.38 -30.75 1.65
C ALA A 711 24.95 -30.41 1.16
N PRO A 712 24.61 -29.11 0.99
CA PRO A 712 23.25 -28.71 0.71
C PRO A 712 22.85 -29.03 -0.74
N ARG A 713 21.62 -29.49 -0.93
CA ARG A 713 21.02 -29.65 -2.25
C ARG A 713 20.59 -28.31 -2.83
N TYR A 714 20.09 -27.42 -1.96
CA TYR A 714 19.68 -26.06 -2.31
C TYR A 714 20.37 -25.04 -1.41
N ALA A 715 20.80 -23.95 -2.02
CA ALA A 715 21.37 -22.80 -1.31
C ALA A 715 20.56 -21.54 -1.63
N ILE A 716 20.06 -20.85 -0.61
CA ILE A 716 19.24 -19.65 -0.78
C ILE A 716 20.02 -18.44 -0.28
N VAL A 717 20.21 -17.47 -1.17
CA VAL A 717 20.87 -16.20 -0.91
C VAL A 717 19.83 -15.09 -0.84
N SER A 718 19.60 -14.55 0.34
CA SER A 718 18.81 -13.31 0.53
C SER A 718 19.70 -12.13 0.20
N VAL A 719 19.39 -11.38 -0.85
CA VAL A 719 20.26 -10.31 -1.34
C VAL A 719 19.46 -9.28 -2.12
N GLY A 720 19.85 -8.02 -2.02
CA GLY A 720 19.17 -6.92 -2.69
C GLY A 720 19.68 -6.68 -4.09
N ARG A 721 18.76 -6.33 -5.01
CA ARG A 721 19.12 -5.78 -6.33
C ARG A 721 19.96 -4.51 -6.14
N HIS A 722 20.97 -4.36 -6.98
CA HIS A 722 21.82 -3.16 -6.96
C HIS A 722 22.47 -2.85 -5.59
N ASN A 723 22.72 -3.91 -4.76
CA ASN A 723 23.42 -3.70 -3.51
C ASN A 723 24.86 -3.18 -3.76
N VAL A 724 25.32 -2.34 -2.84
CA VAL A 724 26.63 -1.68 -2.94
C VAL A 724 27.77 -2.53 -2.40
N PHE A 725 27.47 -3.72 -1.85
CA PHE A 725 28.44 -4.60 -1.20
C PHE A 725 29.07 -5.60 -2.17
N GLY A 726 28.53 -5.72 -3.38
CA GLY A 726 28.94 -6.71 -4.35
C GLY A 726 28.53 -8.15 -3.97
N HIS A 727 27.51 -8.30 -3.16
CA HIS A 727 26.93 -9.60 -2.80
C HIS A 727 25.91 -10.07 -3.85
N PRO A 728 25.77 -11.41 -4.06
CA PRO A 728 26.66 -12.45 -3.56
C PRO A 728 28.01 -12.42 -4.26
N ALA A 729 29.09 -12.70 -3.54
CA ALA A 729 30.42 -12.75 -4.10
C ALA A 729 30.55 -13.90 -5.12
N PRO A 730 31.22 -13.69 -6.27
CA PRO A 730 31.43 -14.75 -7.24
C PRO A 730 32.08 -16.01 -6.66
N SER A 731 33.04 -15.85 -5.75
CA SER A 731 33.71 -16.97 -5.06
C SER A 731 32.74 -17.81 -4.21
N THR A 732 31.78 -17.17 -3.55
CA THR A 732 30.74 -17.86 -2.77
C THR A 732 29.84 -18.67 -3.70
N LEU A 733 29.37 -18.08 -4.81
CA LEU A 733 28.54 -18.78 -5.79
C LEU A 733 29.26 -19.96 -6.43
N GLU A 734 30.55 -19.79 -6.75
CA GLU A 734 31.40 -20.86 -7.29
C GLU A 734 31.55 -22.01 -6.30
N THR A 735 31.82 -21.69 -5.02
CA THR A 735 31.92 -22.70 -3.96
C THR A 735 30.62 -23.50 -3.84
N LEU A 736 29.46 -22.84 -3.73
CA LEU A 736 28.16 -23.52 -3.61
C LEU A 736 27.90 -24.46 -4.79
N ARG A 737 28.13 -23.97 -6.03
CA ARG A 737 27.94 -24.77 -7.25
C ARG A 737 28.91 -25.94 -7.34
N ARG A 738 30.17 -25.75 -6.95
CA ARG A 738 31.19 -26.80 -6.93
C ARG A 738 30.81 -27.98 -6.03
N PHE A 739 30.12 -27.71 -4.93
CA PHE A 739 29.60 -28.76 -4.02
C PHE A 739 28.19 -29.24 -4.37
N GLY A 740 27.68 -28.90 -5.57
CA GLY A 740 26.44 -29.45 -6.12
C GLY A 740 25.16 -28.75 -5.69
N ALA A 741 25.25 -27.61 -4.98
CA ALA A 741 24.07 -26.87 -4.56
C ALA A 741 23.43 -26.12 -5.72
N ARG A 742 22.11 -26.25 -5.90
CA ARG A 742 21.33 -25.36 -6.77
C ARG A 742 21.09 -24.06 -6.00
N VAL A 743 21.54 -22.95 -6.58
CA VAL A 743 21.50 -21.63 -5.90
C VAL A 743 20.29 -20.84 -6.38
N TYR A 744 19.50 -20.33 -5.42
CA TYR A 744 18.43 -19.38 -5.61
C TYR A 744 18.81 -18.05 -4.97
N ARG A 745 18.44 -16.94 -5.60
CA ARG A 745 18.77 -15.58 -5.15
C ARG A 745 17.53 -14.71 -5.14
N THR A 746 17.27 -14.01 -4.04
CA THR A 746 16.06 -13.16 -3.95
C THR A 746 16.10 -11.97 -4.92
N ASP A 747 17.28 -11.43 -5.25
CA ASP A 747 17.42 -10.34 -6.22
C ASP A 747 17.06 -10.75 -7.66
N GLU A 748 17.23 -12.03 -8.02
CA GLU A 748 16.90 -12.59 -9.34
C GLU A 748 15.51 -13.26 -9.33
N ASN A 749 15.23 -14.08 -8.32
CA ASN A 749 14.07 -14.96 -8.27
C ASN A 749 12.88 -14.40 -7.49
N GLY A 750 13.02 -13.23 -6.83
CA GLY A 750 12.04 -12.79 -5.84
C GLY A 750 12.02 -13.72 -4.63
N ALA A 751 10.90 -13.78 -3.91
CA ALA A 751 10.77 -14.69 -2.78
C ALA A 751 10.92 -16.15 -3.20
N VAL A 752 11.59 -16.93 -2.34
CA VAL A 752 11.83 -18.37 -2.54
C VAL A 752 11.04 -19.15 -1.50
N THR A 753 10.16 -20.03 -1.95
CA THR A 753 9.33 -20.87 -1.08
C THR A 753 9.73 -22.33 -1.18
N ILE A 754 9.97 -22.94 -0.04
CA ILE A 754 10.23 -24.38 0.14
C ILE A 754 9.00 -25.01 0.75
N LEU A 755 8.51 -26.08 0.15
CA LEU A 755 7.42 -26.90 0.66
C LEU A 755 7.92 -28.34 0.88
N THR A 756 7.74 -28.88 2.08
CA THR A 756 8.16 -30.23 2.38
C THR A 756 7.16 -30.97 3.26
N ASN A 757 6.98 -32.26 3.00
CA ASN A 757 6.27 -33.20 3.89
C ASN A 757 7.22 -33.94 4.85
N GLY A 758 8.51 -33.56 4.81
CA GLY A 758 9.61 -34.19 5.58
C GLY A 758 10.22 -35.43 4.94
N ALA A 759 9.78 -35.84 3.75
CA ALA A 759 10.38 -36.93 2.97
C ALA A 759 10.97 -36.44 1.64
N GLY A 760 10.43 -35.36 1.12
CA GLY A 760 10.91 -34.66 -0.07
C GLY A 760 10.51 -33.19 0.00
N GLU A 761 11.22 -32.36 -0.74
CA GLU A 761 10.98 -30.93 -0.81
C GLU A 761 10.79 -30.46 -2.25
N SER A 762 10.04 -29.40 -2.41
CA SER A 762 9.93 -28.62 -3.65
C SER A 762 10.29 -27.17 -3.39
N VAL A 763 11.04 -26.58 -4.29
CA VAL A 763 11.38 -25.16 -4.26
C VAL A 763 10.68 -24.45 -5.39
N SER A 764 10.04 -23.34 -5.09
CA SER A 764 9.38 -22.45 -6.06
C SER A 764 9.80 -21.01 -5.84
N THR A 765 9.82 -20.24 -6.89
CA THR A 765 10.24 -18.84 -6.89
C THR A 765 9.11 -17.94 -7.36
N MET A 766 9.11 -16.69 -6.90
CA MET A 766 8.09 -15.71 -7.29
C MET A 766 8.26 -15.26 -8.75
N LEU A 767 9.51 -15.09 -9.18
CA LEU A 767 9.88 -14.78 -10.54
C LEU A 767 10.45 -16.04 -11.23
N PRO A 768 10.23 -16.21 -12.54
CA PRO A 768 10.76 -17.37 -13.25
C PRO A 768 12.29 -17.39 -13.19
N GLU A 769 12.85 -18.62 -13.24
CA GLU A 769 14.30 -18.88 -13.28
C GLU A 769 14.94 -18.39 -14.57
#